data_7a5331c4bd6187047e3d5455fee6443e
#
_entry.id   7a5331c4bd6187047e3d5455fee6443e
#
_cell.length_a   1.000
_cell.length_b   1.000
_cell.length_c   1.000
_cell.angle_alpha   90.00
_cell.angle_beta   90.00
_cell.angle_gamma   90.00
#
_symmetry.space_group_name_H-M   'P 1'
#
loop_
_entity.id
_entity.type
_entity.pdbx_description
1 polymer ?
#
loop_
_entity_poly.entity_id
_entity_poly.type
_entity_poly.pdbx_seq_one_letter_code
_entity_poly.pdbx_strand_id
1 'polypeptide(L)'
;MNNLLRRFLALALVCILAVGTMPAALASDEALTRAEAAEMLTAAGDDYGSAREPVLSGGREDEAVTRAEALVMLSRAFGELPAPKGDSARWAVDSSAFTDVPNWVKTQLKNVLDAGIITPNAEGNFGPRDTVSRQELETLIQRVYALEGSNLKDDFYANVNKEWLETTSIPAGSSFTGTLYEVMDSTDKQVAALIKEIAASSPKAGSAEEKIKNLYENILNWDARNAAGIEPIQPYLDAIDSAEDLDALMEVNNQMLAEASMGLLAFGTTQSVENSEEKVLGFVSLSSSLTRDFYAMEGVREIFGTYVAALFLLGGADEVEAVAMADAYLEMDEDLANARMSAEDQADISKIFNFVDADEVKETFANVDLEAVLAAEGLHDEDRYVVSDVGLMRKSAEYFNDEHLEELKLYLRLSVLAQLGPMLNREFSEAKDAYNAALMGIEGSLTDEEDAAATVQQLLPDYLGQIYVEKYFSPEAKADVEAMIEEMLDVYGQRIQALDWMSDTTKAKALEKLEAITVNVGYPDKWDDIYDDVEILSVEQGGSYYENMIAMIQASMAKMAEEQDEPVDRGTWAMSVYTVNAYYSPQNNSINFPAGILQAPLYDVEADHTENLGGIGYVIAHEISHAFDNNGATFDAQGNQSNLWTEADYEAFQGLCQQVIDFYDGVEAAPGIACNGTLTISENVADLGALACITQIEGQEETPDYQTLYRTAARSWRGTASRETRSYLSTADVHAPDKLRGSRALQSLDEFYEAFDIQPGDGMYLDPADRVQIW
;
A
#
# COMPACT_ATOMS: atom_id res chain seq x y z
N MET A 1 0.41 -7.71 14.10
CA MET A 1 -0.49 -6.53 14.10
C MET A 1 -1.87 -7.03 14.43
N ASN A 2 -2.38 -6.65 15.59
CA ASN A 2 -3.60 -7.18 16.19
C ASN A 2 -4.88 -6.78 15.44
N ASN A 3 -6.00 -7.50 15.76
CA ASN A 3 -7.34 -7.25 15.23
C ASN A 3 -7.79 -5.78 15.27
N LEU A 4 -7.23 -4.94 16.16
CA LEU A 4 -7.51 -3.50 16.19
C LEU A 4 -6.78 -2.77 15.06
N LEU A 5 -5.54 -3.13 14.74
CA LEU A 5 -4.86 -2.59 13.57
C LEU A 5 -5.49 -3.16 12.28
N ARG A 6 -5.98 -4.40 12.30
CA ARG A 6 -6.88 -4.93 11.24
C ARG A 6 -8.23 -4.19 11.20
N ARG A 7 -8.74 -3.70 12.34
CA ARG A 7 -9.96 -2.87 12.42
C ARG A 7 -9.68 -1.38 12.19
N PHE A 8 -8.55 -0.84 12.66
CA PHE A 8 -8.03 0.46 12.23
C PHE A 8 -7.69 0.42 10.74
N LEU A 9 -7.09 -0.64 10.27
CA LEU A 9 -6.96 -0.92 8.84
C LEU A 9 -8.32 -1.23 8.21
N ALA A 10 -9.31 -1.87 8.82
CA ALA A 10 -10.62 -2.08 8.21
C ALA A 10 -11.49 -0.82 8.21
N LEU A 11 -11.41 0.06 9.19
CA LEU A 11 -12.05 1.37 9.16
C LEU A 11 -11.26 2.43 8.37
N ALA A 12 -9.92 2.38 8.39
CA ALA A 12 -9.04 3.13 7.49
C ALA A 12 -8.78 2.39 6.17
N LEU A 13 -8.90 1.06 6.13
CA LEU A 13 -8.72 0.20 4.96
C LEU A 13 -9.93 0.15 4.02
N VAL A 14 -11.07 0.65 4.39
CA VAL A 14 -12.09 1.02 3.40
C VAL A 14 -11.53 2.07 2.43
N CYS A 15 -10.55 2.87 2.86
CA CYS A 15 -9.83 3.82 2.01
C CYS A 15 -8.44 3.34 1.53
N ILE A 16 -7.79 2.37 2.18
CA ILE A 16 -6.39 1.98 1.90
C ILE A 16 -6.27 0.58 1.28
N LEU A 17 -7.20 -0.35 1.53
CA LEU A 17 -7.17 -1.71 0.92
C LEU A 17 -7.58 -1.76 -0.56
N ALA A 18 -7.93 -0.64 -1.17
CA ALA A 18 -8.05 -0.57 -2.62
C ALA A 18 -6.70 -0.59 -3.36
N VAL A 19 -5.57 -0.41 -2.65
CA VAL A 19 -4.23 -0.33 -3.27
C VAL A 19 -3.46 -1.66 -3.20
N GLY A 20 -3.90 -2.62 -2.40
CA GLY A 20 -3.07 -3.75 -2.02
C GLY A 20 -3.26 -5.08 -2.76
N THR A 21 -4.30 -5.29 -3.55
CA THR A 21 -4.47 -6.54 -4.30
C THR A 21 -5.43 -6.34 -5.48
N MET A 22 -4.91 -6.03 -6.66
CA MET A 22 -5.67 -6.15 -7.89
C MET A 22 -4.91 -6.98 -8.91
N PRO A 23 -5.40 -8.19 -9.27
CA PRO A 23 -4.88 -8.94 -10.41
C PRO A 23 -5.24 -8.26 -11.73
N ALA A 24 -4.40 -8.46 -12.73
CA ALA A 24 -4.53 -7.86 -14.06
C ALA A 24 -5.76 -8.35 -14.83
N ALA A 25 -6.61 -7.43 -15.25
CA ALA A 25 -7.71 -7.70 -16.16
C ALA A 25 -7.58 -6.92 -17.47
N LEU A 26 -8.16 -7.44 -18.53
CA LEU A 26 -8.03 -6.97 -19.91
C LEU A 26 -8.57 -5.54 -20.12
N ALA A 27 -7.73 -4.65 -20.64
CA ALA A 27 -8.03 -3.26 -20.93
C ALA A 27 -9.20 -3.06 -21.90
N SER A 28 -10.02 -2.04 -21.64
CA SER A 28 -10.82 -1.43 -22.70
C SER A 28 -9.93 -0.45 -23.49
N ASP A 29 -9.73 -0.67 -24.79
CA ASP A 29 -9.03 0.22 -25.73
C ASP A 29 -9.87 1.48 -26.02
N GLU A 30 -10.29 2.22 -25.02
CA GLU A 30 -10.96 3.49 -25.28
C GLU A 30 -9.91 4.55 -25.60
N ALA A 31 -10.04 5.10 -26.82
CA ALA A 31 -9.10 6.10 -27.31
C ALA A 31 -9.33 7.43 -26.58
N LEU A 32 -8.26 8.02 -26.05
CA LEU A 32 -8.30 9.35 -25.44
C LEU A 32 -8.89 10.39 -26.39
N THR A 33 -9.66 11.31 -25.85
CA THR A 33 -10.05 12.53 -26.54
C THR A 33 -8.86 13.50 -26.65
N ARG A 34 -8.96 14.49 -27.53
CA ARG A 34 -7.92 15.54 -27.63
C ARG A 34 -7.84 16.39 -26.36
N ALA A 35 -8.96 16.62 -25.66
CA ALA A 35 -9.00 17.36 -24.40
C ALA A 35 -8.23 16.60 -23.32
N GLU A 36 -8.53 15.34 -23.09
CA GLU A 36 -7.84 14.50 -22.10
C GLU A 36 -6.35 14.37 -22.37
N ALA A 37 -5.95 14.14 -23.61
CA ALA A 37 -4.54 14.10 -24.00
C ALA A 37 -3.83 15.46 -23.78
N ALA A 38 -4.53 16.59 -24.00
CA ALA A 38 -3.98 17.91 -23.77
C ALA A 38 -3.77 18.16 -22.28
N GLU A 39 -4.71 17.78 -21.45
CA GLU A 39 -4.64 17.89 -19.99
C GLU A 39 -3.47 17.09 -19.41
N MET A 40 -3.38 15.81 -19.74
CA MET A 40 -2.26 14.95 -19.34
C MET A 40 -0.90 15.51 -19.75
N LEU A 41 -0.77 15.99 -20.98
CA LEU A 41 0.50 16.51 -21.50
C LEU A 41 0.82 17.91 -20.97
N THR A 42 -0.19 18.72 -20.58
CA THR A 42 0.03 19.99 -19.90
C THR A 42 0.64 19.73 -18.52
N ALA A 43 0.00 18.86 -17.75
CA ALA A 43 0.48 18.46 -16.45
C ALA A 43 1.91 17.88 -16.50
N ALA A 44 2.14 16.92 -17.39
CA ALA A 44 3.45 16.31 -17.57
C ALA A 44 4.53 17.32 -18.04
N GLY A 45 4.17 18.29 -18.88
CA GLY A 45 5.07 19.34 -19.32
C GLY A 45 5.41 20.32 -18.21
N ASP A 46 4.45 20.66 -17.37
CA ASP A 46 4.66 21.52 -16.21
C ASP A 46 5.56 20.81 -15.18
N ASP A 47 5.30 19.52 -14.90
CA ASP A 47 6.14 18.66 -14.06
C ASP A 47 7.58 18.56 -14.58
N TYR A 48 7.78 18.54 -15.89
CA TYR A 48 9.10 18.56 -16.54
C TYR A 48 9.76 19.96 -16.54
N GLY A 49 9.09 20.96 -15.97
CA GLY A 49 9.59 22.34 -15.92
C GLY A 49 9.60 23.07 -17.26
N SER A 50 8.86 22.59 -18.27
CA SER A 50 8.84 23.20 -19.61
C SER A 50 7.86 24.37 -19.73
N ALA A 51 6.82 24.43 -18.91
CA ALA A 51 5.77 25.47 -18.87
C ALA A 51 5.24 25.87 -20.26
N ARG A 52 4.93 24.89 -21.14
CA ARG A 52 4.51 25.08 -22.51
C ARG A 52 3.14 24.49 -22.76
N GLU A 53 2.29 25.19 -23.49
CA GLU A 53 0.97 24.70 -23.83
C GLU A 53 1.01 23.65 -24.99
N PRO A 54 0.53 22.43 -24.76
CA PRO A 54 0.48 21.37 -25.78
C PRO A 54 -0.62 21.57 -26.81
N VAL A 55 -1.49 22.56 -26.68
CA VAL A 55 -2.77 22.71 -27.36
C VAL A 55 -2.68 22.61 -28.90
N LEU A 56 -3.53 21.79 -29.47
CA LEU A 56 -3.81 21.77 -30.90
C LEU A 56 -4.87 22.83 -31.23
N SER A 57 -4.50 23.86 -32.01
CA SER A 57 -5.47 24.85 -32.49
C SER A 57 -6.45 24.17 -33.47
N GLY A 58 -7.78 24.28 -33.23
CA GLY A 58 -8.75 23.93 -34.23
C GLY A 58 -10.09 23.37 -33.85
N GLY A 59 -10.47 23.31 -32.53
CA GLY A 59 -11.80 22.86 -32.05
C GLY A 59 -12.14 21.44 -32.55
N ARG A 60 -12.23 20.49 -31.75
CA ARG A 60 -12.63 19.08 -31.89
C ARG A 60 -12.14 18.35 -30.63
N GLU A 61 -12.35 19.01 -29.51
CA GLU A 61 -11.84 18.58 -28.20
C GLU A 61 -12.38 17.20 -27.82
N ASP A 62 -13.62 16.89 -28.20
CA ASP A 62 -14.30 15.62 -27.92
C ASP A 62 -13.99 14.49 -28.94
N GLU A 63 -13.16 14.73 -29.96
CA GLU A 63 -12.78 13.69 -30.91
C GLU A 63 -11.54 12.93 -30.42
N ALA A 64 -11.48 11.62 -30.67
CA ALA A 64 -10.33 10.78 -30.32
C ALA A 64 -9.03 11.36 -30.89
N VAL A 65 -7.99 11.42 -30.06
CA VAL A 65 -6.67 11.89 -30.45
C VAL A 65 -5.97 10.83 -31.29
N THR A 66 -5.40 11.26 -32.44
CA THR A 66 -4.58 10.35 -33.23
C THR A 66 -3.13 10.37 -32.75
N ARG A 67 -2.39 9.29 -32.96
CA ARG A 67 -1.01 9.13 -32.58
C ARG A 67 -0.11 10.27 -33.09
N ALA A 68 -0.30 10.70 -34.32
CA ALA A 68 0.41 11.86 -34.86
C ALA A 68 0.08 13.16 -34.11
N GLU A 69 -1.16 13.34 -33.69
CA GLU A 69 -1.59 14.51 -32.92
C GLU A 69 -1.06 14.47 -31.48
N ALA A 70 -1.18 13.34 -30.79
CA ALA A 70 -0.66 13.15 -29.44
C ALA A 70 0.85 13.41 -29.38
N LEU A 71 1.62 12.88 -30.31
CA LEU A 71 3.06 13.12 -30.39
C LEU A 71 3.44 14.58 -30.73
N VAL A 72 2.62 15.28 -31.51
CA VAL A 72 2.81 16.74 -31.72
C VAL A 72 2.52 17.51 -30.44
N MET A 73 1.49 17.13 -29.70
CA MET A 73 1.16 17.72 -28.40
C MET A 73 2.29 17.45 -27.39
N LEU A 74 2.80 16.23 -27.31
CA LEU A 74 3.94 15.86 -26.48
C LEU A 74 5.20 16.67 -26.87
N SER A 75 5.54 16.76 -28.15
CA SER A 75 6.64 17.59 -28.62
C SER A 75 6.50 19.07 -28.24
N ARG A 76 5.28 19.58 -28.12
CA ARG A 76 5.03 20.95 -27.68
C ARG A 76 5.10 21.09 -26.17
N ALA A 77 4.54 20.15 -25.42
CA ALA A 77 4.56 20.15 -23.97
C ALA A 77 6.00 20.12 -23.41
N PHE A 78 6.84 19.23 -23.90
CA PHE A 78 8.20 19.06 -23.41
C PHE A 78 9.26 19.95 -24.09
N GLY A 79 9.01 20.44 -25.27
CA GLY A 79 9.94 21.31 -25.99
C GLY A 79 11.16 20.60 -26.57
N GLU A 80 12.38 21.08 -26.29
CA GLU A 80 13.62 20.43 -26.74
C GLU A 80 13.95 19.30 -25.75
N LEU A 81 13.89 18.06 -26.28
CA LEU A 81 14.29 16.87 -25.51
C LEU A 81 15.79 16.66 -25.61
N PRO A 82 16.44 16.17 -24.55
CA PRO A 82 17.86 15.86 -24.59
C PRO A 82 18.12 14.79 -25.66
N ALA A 83 19.23 14.92 -26.37
CA ALA A 83 19.64 13.88 -27.30
C ALA A 83 20.02 12.63 -26.51
N PRO A 84 19.64 11.42 -27.02
CA PRO A 84 20.04 10.17 -26.39
C PRO A 84 21.55 10.13 -26.16
N LYS A 85 22.01 9.91 -24.93
CA LYS A 85 23.42 9.81 -24.57
C LYS A 85 23.79 8.36 -24.25
N GLY A 86 25.02 7.96 -24.56
CA GLY A 86 25.52 6.62 -24.23
C GLY A 86 24.75 5.50 -24.92
N ASP A 87 24.32 4.48 -24.20
CA ASP A 87 23.56 3.35 -24.74
C ASP A 87 22.18 3.74 -25.28
N SER A 88 21.60 4.88 -24.86
CA SER A 88 20.37 5.40 -25.43
C SER A 88 20.48 5.79 -26.89
N ALA A 89 21.67 5.97 -27.41
CA ALA A 89 21.88 6.12 -28.86
C ALA A 89 21.44 4.86 -29.68
N ARG A 90 21.27 3.71 -29.02
CA ARG A 90 20.74 2.49 -29.66
C ARG A 90 19.24 2.54 -29.90
N TRP A 91 18.51 3.44 -29.25
CA TRP A 91 17.07 3.59 -29.41
C TRP A 91 16.68 4.60 -30.47
N ALA A 92 17.61 5.48 -30.84
CA ALA A 92 17.35 6.40 -31.92
C ALA A 92 16.88 5.58 -33.12
N VAL A 93 15.59 5.29 -33.13
CA VAL A 93 14.93 4.72 -34.28
C VAL A 93 15.25 5.67 -35.42
N ASP A 94 16.01 5.19 -36.37
CA ASP A 94 16.28 5.99 -37.56
C ASP A 94 14.93 6.45 -38.10
N SER A 95 14.64 7.74 -37.97
CA SER A 95 13.36 8.30 -38.42
C SER A 95 13.07 8.02 -39.91
N SER A 96 14.11 7.62 -40.65
CA SER A 96 14.00 7.11 -42.01
C SER A 96 13.37 5.71 -42.11
N ALA A 97 13.33 4.95 -41.00
CA ALA A 97 12.69 3.63 -40.94
C ALA A 97 11.16 3.71 -41.08
N PHE A 98 10.56 4.83 -40.67
CA PHE A 98 9.13 5.02 -40.80
C PHE A 98 8.76 5.63 -42.17
N THR A 99 8.17 4.83 -43.05
CA THR A 99 7.77 5.27 -44.40
C THR A 99 6.41 6.00 -44.43
N ASP A 100 5.64 5.86 -43.33
CA ASP A 100 4.25 6.34 -43.22
C ASP A 100 4.10 7.64 -42.40
N VAL A 101 5.22 8.26 -41.92
CA VAL A 101 5.16 9.56 -41.23
C VAL A 101 4.73 10.67 -42.18
N PRO A 102 3.60 11.35 -41.91
CA PRO A 102 3.12 12.42 -42.79
C PRO A 102 4.08 13.60 -42.87
N ASN A 103 4.26 14.18 -44.05
CA ASN A 103 5.19 15.30 -44.25
C ASN A 103 4.89 16.53 -43.37
N TRP A 104 3.62 16.75 -42.98
CA TRP A 104 3.20 17.89 -42.18
C TRP A 104 3.66 17.78 -40.70
N VAL A 105 3.89 16.58 -40.18
CA VAL A 105 4.36 16.37 -38.80
C VAL A 105 5.87 16.18 -38.70
N LYS A 106 6.57 15.82 -39.77
CA LYS A 106 8.01 15.49 -39.74
C LYS A 106 8.87 16.56 -39.04
N THR A 107 8.58 17.83 -39.28
CA THR A 107 9.33 18.93 -38.66
C THR A 107 8.99 19.11 -37.21
N GLN A 108 7.72 18.88 -36.84
CA GLN A 108 7.25 19.05 -35.42
C GLN A 108 7.65 17.87 -34.54
N LEU A 109 7.77 16.68 -35.10
CA LEU A 109 8.18 15.48 -34.39
C LEU A 109 9.70 15.25 -34.37
N LYS A 110 10.48 16.18 -34.97
CA LYS A 110 11.91 15.96 -35.14
C LYS A 110 12.62 15.68 -33.80
N ASN A 111 12.32 16.46 -32.76
CA ASN A 111 12.88 16.29 -31.43
C ASN A 111 12.47 14.95 -30.79
N VAL A 112 11.21 14.55 -30.91
CA VAL A 112 10.67 13.30 -30.36
C VAL A 112 11.22 12.08 -31.09
N LEU A 113 11.39 12.20 -32.43
CA LEU A 113 12.01 11.17 -33.26
C LEU A 113 13.51 11.05 -32.98
N ASP A 114 14.21 12.20 -32.88
CA ASP A 114 15.64 12.24 -32.57
C ASP A 114 15.94 11.73 -31.15
N ALA A 115 15.00 11.93 -30.23
CA ALA A 115 15.08 11.40 -28.86
C ALA A 115 14.76 9.90 -28.75
N GLY A 116 14.22 9.28 -29.81
CA GLY A 116 14.00 7.84 -29.87
C GLY A 116 12.85 7.30 -29.01
N ILE A 117 11.97 8.16 -28.48
CA ILE A 117 10.88 7.76 -27.59
C ILE A 117 9.70 7.08 -28.31
N ILE A 118 9.68 7.10 -29.63
CA ILE A 118 8.62 6.51 -30.44
C ILE A 118 8.99 5.09 -30.83
N THR A 119 8.12 4.12 -30.51
CA THR A 119 8.21 2.75 -31.00
C THR A 119 7.32 2.55 -32.23
N PRO A 120 7.69 1.64 -33.13
CA PRO A 120 6.78 1.20 -34.20
C PRO A 120 5.56 0.49 -33.56
N ASN A 121 4.40 0.57 -34.23
CA ASN A 121 3.25 -0.25 -33.89
C ASN A 121 3.52 -1.74 -34.20
N ALA A 122 2.56 -2.62 -33.86
CA ALA A 122 2.69 -4.07 -34.06
C ALA A 122 3.02 -4.48 -35.51
N GLU A 123 2.77 -3.60 -36.49
CA GLU A 123 3.04 -3.82 -37.93
C GLU A 123 4.41 -3.24 -38.38
N GLY A 124 5.14 -2.60 -37.46
CA GLY A 124 6.43 -1.96 -37.72
C GLY A 124 6.31 -0.57 -38.33
N ASN A 125 5.13 0.05 -38.32
CA ASN A 125 4.84 1.37 -38.86
C ASN A 125 4.71 2.44 -37.76
N PHE A 126 4.76 3.72 -38.17
CA PHE A 126 4.48 4.84 -37.27
C PHE A 126 3.00 4.89 -36.85
N GLY A 127 2.07 4.52 -37.73
CA GLY A 127 0.64 4.48 -37.44
C GLY A 127 0.02 5.86 -37.18
N PRO A 128 0.18 6.88 -38.06
CA PRO A 128 -0.18 8.27 -37.74
C PRO A 128 -1.67 8.53 -37.50
N ARG A 129 -2.53 7.58 -37.87
CA ARG A 129 -3.98 7.67 -37.71
C ARG A 129 -4.54 6.73 -36.67
N ASP A 130 -3.70 5.90 -36.10
CA ASP A 130 -4.08 5.05 -34.97
C ASP A 130 -4.49 5.96 -33.79
N THR A 131 -5.48 5.58 -33.05
CA THR A 131 -5.88 6.29 -31.83
C THR A 131 -4.93 5.93 -30.71
N VAL A 132 -4.75 6.82 -29.75
CA VAL A 132 -3.87 6.63 -28.58
C VAL A 132 -4.73 6.38 -27.35
N SER A 133 -4.42 5.34 -26.61
CA SER A 133 -4.98 5.10 -25.28
C SER A 133 -4.25 5.93 -24.23
N ARG A 134 -4.86 6.08 -23.04
CA ARG A 134 -4.21 6.71 -21.88
C ARG A 134 -2.88 6.03 -21.58
N GLN A 135 -2.87 4.71 -21.53
CA GLN A 135 -1.69 3.91 -21.24
C GLN A 135 -0.54 4.14 -22.25
N GLU A 136 -0.85 4.25 -23.55
CA GLU A 136 0.18 4.55 -24.54
C GLU A 136 0.76 5.95 -24.33
N LEU A 137 -0.08 6.94 -24.00
CA LEU A 137 0.39 8.30 -23.77
C LEU A 137 1.25 8.40 -22.50
N GLU A 138 0.86 7.75 -21.42
CA GLU A 138 1.64 7.65 -20.18
C GLU A 138 3.00 6.98 -20.41
N THR A 139 3.01 5.90 -21.19
CA THR A 139 4.27 5.24 -21.60
C THR A 139 5.21 6.20 -22.34
N LEU A 140 4.67 7.02 -23.21
CA LEU A 140 5.45 8.02 -23.95
C LEU A 140 5.99 9.12 -23.01
N ILE A 141 5.19 9.57 -22.05
CA ILE A 141 5.60 10.54 -21.02
C ILE A 141 6.74 9.97 -20.17
N GLN A 142 6.60 8.73 -19.71
CA GLN A 142 7.64 8.05 -18.91
C GLN A 142 8.96 7.91 -19.70
N ARG A 143 8.89 7.66 -20.99
CA ARG A 143 10.08 7.63 -21.86
C ARG A 143 10.78 8.97 -21.97
N VAL A 144 10.02 10.07 -21.97
CA VAL A 144 10.62 11.41 -21.93
C VAL A 144 11.38 11.62 -20.63
N TYR A 145 10.78 11.25 -19.51
CA TYR A 145 11.45 11.34 -18.20
C TYR A 145 12.72 10.48 -18.14
N ALA A 146 12.70 9.29 -18.71
CA ALA A 146 13.85 8.39 -18.78
C ALA A 146 15.02 8.89 -19.65
N LEU A 147 14.82 9.88 -20.51
CA LEU A 147 15.91 10.44 -21.34
C LEU A 147 16.99 11.14 -20.55
N GLU A 148 16.67 11.74 -19.42
CA GLU A 148 17.65 12.41 -18.54
C GLU A 148 18.58 11.42 -17.87
N GLY A 149 18.08 10.23 -17.49
CA GLY A 149 18.83 9.16 -16.87
C GLY A 149 19.55 8.18 -17.82
N SER A 150 19.88 8.60 -19.03
CA SER A 150 20.52 7.71 -20.01
C SER A 150 21.97 7.30 -19.71
N ASN A 151 22.63 7.99 -18.78
CA ASN A 151 23.98 7.70 -18.32
C ASN A 151 23.95 7.09 -16.91
N LEU A 152 24.52 5.90 -16.73
CA LEU A 152 24.60 5.21 -15.44
C LEU A 152 25.16 6.09 -14.32
N LYS A 153 26.16 6.94 -14.63
CA LYS A 153 26.80 7.80 -13.65
C LYS A 153 25.97 9.05 -13.30
N ASP A 154 24.98 9.40 -14.13
CA ASP A 154 24.08 10.54 -13.88
C ASP A 154 22.78 10.09 -13.21
N ASP A 155 22.22 8.96 -13.63
CA ASP A 155 21.04 8.34 -13.01
C ASP A 155 21.15 6.82 -13.08
N PHE A 156 21.60 6.24 -11.98
CA PHE A 156 21.86 4.80 -11.88
C PHE A 156 20.57 3.98 -12.04
N TYR A 157 19.51 4.39 -11.35
CA TYR A 157 18.22 3.69 -11.39
C TYR A 157 17.64 3.66 -12.80
N ALA A 158 17.55 4.81 -13.44
CA ALA A 158 17.00 4.89 -14.79
C ALA A 158 17.84 4.14 -15.81
N ASN A 159 19.18 4.13 -15.67
CA ASN A 159 20.05 3.35 -16.55
C ASN A 159 19.88 1.84 -16.38
N VAL A 160 19.88 1.36 -15.13
CA VAL A 160 19.77 -0.09 -14.83
C VAL A 160 18.41 -0.63 -15.27
N ASN A 161 17.35 0.14 -15.07
CA ASN A 161 15.96 -0.25 -15.34
C ASN A 161 15.43 0.22 -16.72
N LYS A 162 16.29 0.78 -17.54
CA LYS A 162 15.98 1.44 -18.80
C LYS A 162 15.07 0.64 -19.72
N GLU A 163 15.47 -0.58 -20.09
CA GLU A 163 14.69 -1.42 -21.01
C GLU A 163 13.30 -1.71 -20.44
N TRP A 164 13.22 -1.96 -19.14
CA TRP A 164 11.97 -2.21 -18.45
C TRP A 164 11.08 -0.95 -18.43
N LEU A 165 11.62 0.21 -18.03
CA LEU A 165 10.89 1.49 -18.01
C LEU A 165 10.35 1.90 -19.38
N GLU A 166 11.02 1.49 -20.48
CA GLU A 166 10.63 1.80 -21.85
C GLU A 166 9.58 0.91 -22.44
N THR A 167 9.57 -0.35 -22.01
CA THR A 167 8.75 -1.39 -22.63
C THR A 167 7.56 -1.79 -21.77
N THR A 168 7.62 -1.50 -20.48
CA THR A 168 6.56 -1.88 -19.54
C THR A 168 5.47 -0.83 -19.51
N SER A 169 4.25 -1.30 -19.46
CA SER A 169 3.04 -0.50 -19.24
C SER A 169 2.36 -0.98 -17.97
N ILE A 170 1.65 -0.09 -17.30
CA ILE A 170 0.83 -0.45 -16.14
C ILE A 170 -0.26 -1.41 -16.62
N PRO A 171 -0.42 -2.58 -15.99
CA PRO A 171 -1.46 -3.53 -16.37
C PRO A 171 -2.87 -2.96 -16.16
N ALA A 172 -3.80 -3.37 -16.99
CA ALA A 172 -5.21 -3.03 -16.81
C ALA A 172 -5.71 -3.50 -15.43
N GLY A 173 -6.54 -2.69 -14.78
CA GLY A 173 -7.00 -2.96 -13.41
C GLY A 173 -5.99 -2.59 -12.32
N SER A 174 -4.81 -2.06 -12.68
CA SER A 174 -3.81 -1.58 -11.72
C SER A 174 -3.49 -0.10 -11.94
N SER A 175 -3.01 0.57 -10.91
CA SER A 175 -2.49 1.95 -10.98
C SER A 175 -0.96 2.01 -10.93
N PHE A 176 -0.28 0.88 -10.75
CA PHE A 176 1.18 0.77 -10.70
C PHE A 176 1.67 -0.58 -11.20
N THR A 177 2.97 -0.69 -11.48
CA THR A 177 3.65 -1.95 -11.77
C THR A 177 5.12 -1.84 -11.37
N GLY A 178 5.78 -2.97 -11.14
CA GLY A 178 7.17 -3.04 -10.69
C GLY A 178 7.58 -4.47 -10.36
N THR A 179 8.80 -4.66 -9.86
CA THR A 179 9.29 -6.00 -9.50
C THR A 179 8.40 -6.65 -8.43
N LEU A 180 8.07 -5.93 -7.35
CA LEU A 180 7.16 -6.44 -6.33
C LEU A 180 5.78 -6.76 -6.90
N TYR A 181 5.26 -5.91 -7.79
CA TYR A 181 3.99 -6.16 -8.46
C TYR A 181 4.04 -7.41 -9.35
N GLU A 182 5.14 -7.63 -10.10
CA GLU A 182 5.31 -8.84 -10.92
C GLU A 182 5.27 -10.11 -10.06
N VAL A 183 5.86 -10.07 -8.85
CA VAL A 183 5.78 -11.16 -7.87
C VAL A 183 4.36 -11.31 -7.32
N MET A 184 3.68 -10.21 -6.97
CA MET A 184 2.28 -10.21 -6.52
C MET A 184 1.35 -10.82 -7.57
N ASP A 185 1.42 -10.36 -8.81
CA ASP A 185 0.62 -10.87 -9.93
C ASP A 185 0.86 -12.38 -10.17
N SER A 186 2.11 -12.83 -10.04
CA SER A 186 2.44 -14.28 -10.09
C SER A 186 1.79 -15.04 -8.94
N THR A 187 1.88 -14.52 -7.72
CA THR A 187 1.31 -15.15 -6.52
C THR A 187 -0.20 -15.18 -6.57
N ASP A 188 -0.84 -14.09 -6.98
CA ASP A 188 -2.30 -14.00 -7.14
C ASP A 188 -2.81 -15.01 -8.17
N LYS A 189 -2.11 -15.17 -9.29
CA LYS A 189 -2.42 -16.21 -10.29
C LYS A 189 -2.27 -17.62 -9.72
N GLN A 190 -1.24 -17.87 -8.90
CA GLN A 190 -1.06 -19.16 -8.23
C GLN A 190 -2.22 -19.44 -7.27
N VAL A 191 -2.59 -18.46 -6.45
CA VAL A 191 -3.69 -18.56 -5.47
C VAL A 191 -5.05 -18.70 -6.19
N ALA A 192 -5.31 -17.89 -7.20
CA ALA A 192 -6.54 -18.01 -8.01
C ALA A 192 -6.65 -19.38 -8.71
N ALA A 193 -5.54 -19.94 -9.17
CA ALA A 193 -5.52 -21.30 -9.72
C ALA A 193 -5.85 -22.36 -8.67
N LEU A 194 -5.36 -22.22 -7.43
CA LEU A 194 -5.72 -23.10 -6.32
C LEU A 194 -7.22 -23.04 -6.00
N ILE A 195 -7.77 -21.83 -5.89
CA ILE A 195 -9.21 -21.64 -5.61
C ILE A 195 -10.05 -22.27 -6.72
N LYS A 196 -9.71 -22.10 -7.99
CA LYS A 196 -10.40 -22.72 -9.13
C LYS A 196 -10.29 -24.24 -9.13
N GLU A 197 -9.13 -24.81 -8.76
CA GLU A 197 -8.94 -26.25 -8.60
C GLU A 197 -9.82 -26.80 -7.47
N ILE A 198 -9.86 -26.12 -6.32
CA ILE A 198 -10.70 -26.46 -5.17
C ILE A 198 -12.19 -26.38 -5.55
N ALA A 199 -12.63 -25.31 -6.21
CA ALA A 199 -14.01 -25.12 -6.64
C ALA A 199 -14.48 -26.22 -7.60
N ALA A 200 -13.59 -26.70 -8.49
CA ALA A 200 -13.89 -27.80 -9.41
C ALA A 200 -13.86 -29.19 -8.74
N SER A 201 -13.41 -29.29 -7.50
CA SER A 201 -13.30 -30.53 -6.75
C SER A 201 -14.58 -30.91 -5.98
N SER A 202 -14.56 -32.04 -5.28
CA SER A 202 -15.58 -32.43 -4.31
C SER A 202 -14.93 -32.54 -2.93
N PRO A 203 -14.72 -31.43 -2.23
CA PRO A 203 -14.04 -31.45 -0.96
C PRO A 203 -14.81 -32.21 0.11
N LYS A 204 -14.09 -32.61 1.15
CA LYS A 204 -14.70 -33.29 2.29
C LYS A 204 -15.52 -32.30 3.12
N ALA A 205 -16.70 -32.72 3.57
CA ALA A 205 -17.54 -31.88 4.42
C ALA A 205 -16.79 -31.41 5.68
N GLY A 206 -16.87 -30.10 5.95
CA GLY A 206 -16.21 -29.41 7.05
C GLY A 206 -14.72 -29.14 6.84
N SER A 207 -14.16 -29.42 5.64
CA SER A 207 -12.74 -29.10 5.38
C SER A 207 -12.54 -27.65 4.96
N ALA A 208 -11.28 -27.20 5.02
CA ALA A 208 -10.86 -25.88 4.53
C ALA A 208 -11.25 -25.65 3.06
N GLU A 209 -11.05 -26.69 2.23
CA GLU A 209 -11.40 -26.60 0.81
C GLU A 209 -12.90 -26.47 0.59
N GLU A 210 -13.76 -27.07 1.45
CA GLU A 210 -15.20 -26.84 1.35
C GLU A 210 -15.58 -25.40 1.69
N LYS A 211 -14.99 -24.83 2.74
CA LYS A 211 -15.21 -23.43 3.13
C LYS A 211 -14.80 -22.48 1.99
N ILE A 212 -13.61 -22.68 1.42
CA ILE A 212 -13.09 -21.92 0.28
C ILE A 212 -14.03 -22.02 -0.93
N LYS A 213 -14.43 -23.25 -1.30
CA LYS A 213 -15.34 -23.49 -2.41
C LYS A 213 -16.70 -22.80 -2.21
N ASN A 214 -17.30 -23.00 -1.04
CA ASN A 214 -18.63 -22.47 -0.75
C ASN A 214 -18.62 -20.93 -0.77
N LEU A 215 -17.60 -20.31 -0.19
CA LEU A 215 -17.45 -18.84 -0.21
C LEU A 215 -17.27 -18.34 -1.64
N TYR A 216 -16.35 -18.92 -2.42
CA TYR A 216 -16.10 -18.56 -3.81
C TYR A 216 -17.37 -18.65 -4.70
N GLU A 217 -18.12 -19.76 -4.60
CA GLU A 217 -19.36 -19.94 -5.34
C GLU A 217 -20.46 -18.95 -4.93
N ASN A 218 -20.53 -18.57 -3.64
CA ASN A 218 -21.48 -17.56 -3.15
C ASN A 218 -21.13 -16.15 -3.64
N ILE A 219 -19.83 -15.78 -3.69
CA ILE A 219 -19.39 -14.49 -4.24
C ILE A 219 -19.77 -14.38 -5.72
N LEU A 220 -19.58 -15.44 -6.49
CA LEU A 220 -19.92 -15.50 -7.93
C LEU A 220 -21.43 -15.60 -8.21
N ASN A 221 -22.27 -15.83 -7.20
CA ASN A 221 -23.71 -16.01 -7.40
C ASN A 221 -24.43 -14.67 -7.59
N TRP A 222 -24.02 -13.91 -8.62
CA TRP A 222 -24.57 -12.60 -8.93
C TRP A 222 -26.09 -12.61 -9.17
N ASP A 223 -26.64 -13.72 -9.69
CA ASP A 223 -28.10 -13.81 -9.88
C ASP A 223 -28.85 -13.73 -8.56
N ALA A 224 -28.41 -14.47 -7.54
CA ALA A 224 -29.01 -14.42 -6.21
C ALA A 224 -28.72 -13.09 -5.49
N ARG A 225 -27.50 -12.60 -5.57
CA ARG A 225 -27.07 -11.32 -4.99
C ARG A 225 -27.87 -10.15 -5.55
N ASN A 226 -28.01 -10.06 -6.87
CA ASN A 226 -28.81 -9.02 -7.53
C ASN A 226 -30.32 -9.17 -7.21
N ALA A 227 -30.82 -10.39 -7.07
CA ALA A 227 -32.23 -10.62 -6.71
C ALA A 227 -32.55 -10.21 -5.27
N ALA A 228 -31.59 -10.36 -4.34
CA ALA A 228 -31.73 -9.91 -2.97
C ALA A 228 -31.71 -8.36 -2.86
N GLY A 229 -30.98 -7.70 -3.77
CA GLY A 229 -30.84 -6.24 -3.75
C GLY A 229 -30.30 -5.76 -2.41
N ILE A 230 -30.91 -4.74 -1.80
CA ILE A 230 -30.53 -4.18 -0.50
C ILE A 230 -31.36 -4.78 0.66
N GLU A 231 -32.28 -5.72 0.41
CA GLU A 231 -33.13 -6.30 1.46
C GLU A 231 -32.35 -6.77 2.70
N PRO A 232 -31.16 -7.42 2.59
CA PRO A 232 -30.42 -7.88 3.77
C PRO A 232 -29.96 -6.75 4.72
N ILE A 233 -29.71 -5.56 4.21
CA ILE A 233 -29.25 -4.41 5.02
C ILE A 233 -30.35 -3.39 5.30
N GLN A 234 -31.53 -3.55 4.69
CA GLN A 234 -32.68 -2.64 4.89
C GLN A 234 -33.04 -2.47 6.37
N PRO A 235 -33.02 -3.53 7.23
CA PRO A 235 -33.32 -3.36 8.65
C PRO A 235 -32.39 -2.38 9.37
N TYR A 236 -31.10 -2.32 9.01
CA TYR A 236 -30.16 -1.34 9.58
C TYR A 236 -30.51 0.06 9.12
N LEU A 237 -30.77 0.25 7.82
CA LEU A 237 -31.13 1.55 7.26
C LEU A 237 -32.42 2.08 7.90
N ASP A 238 -33.44 1.25 8.03
CA ASP A 238 -34.72 1.62 8.68
C ASP A 238 -34.55 1.97 10.16
N ALA A 239 -33.70 1.22 10.88
CA ALA A 239 -33.40 1.48 12.29
C ALA A 239 -32.66 2.82 12.46
N ILE A 240 -31.65 3.12 11.62
CA ILE A 240 -30.93 4.40 11.62
C ILE A 240 -31.92 5.55 11.36
N ASP A 241 -32.74 5.43 10.34
CA ASP A 241 -33.70 6.49 9.95
C ASP A 241 -34.76 6.76 11.06
N SER A 242 -35.16 5.71 11.80
CA SER A 242 -36.21 5.81 12.84
C SER A 242 -35.70 6.32 14.18
N ALA A 243 -34.39 6.44 14.40
CA ALA A 243 -33.85 6.99 15.63
C ALA A 243 -34.24 8.47 15.80
N GLU A 244 -34.90 8.82 16.93
CA GLU A 244 -35.44 10.18 17.15
C GLU A 244 -34.47 11.06 17.97
N ASP A 245 -33.49 10.47 18.65
CA ASP A 245 -32.50 11.13 19.48
C ASP A 245 -31.18 10.31 19.51
N LEU A 246 -30.16 10.84 20.17
CA LEU A 246 -28.87 10.19 20.30
C LEU A 246 -28.95 8.84 21.00
N ASP A 247 -29.76 8.74 22.08
CA ASP A 247 -29.90 7.48 22.84
C ASP A 247 -30.43 6.37 21.93
N ALA A 248 -31.50 6.66 21.14
CA ALA A 248 -32.05 5.71 20.18
C ALA A 248 -31.02 5.33 19.08
N LEU A 249 -30.24 6.29 18.61
CA LEU A 249 -29.19 6.00 17.62
C LEU A 249 -28.07 5.14 18.20
N MET A 250 -27.70 5.33 19.47
CA MET A 250 -26.71 4.49 20.14
C MET A 250 -27.24 3.08 20.43
N GLU A 251 -28.54 2.88 20.60
CA GLU A 251 -29.13 1.52 20.63
C GLU A 251 -28.96 0.83 19.27
N VAL A 252 -29.17 1.54 18.17
CA VAL A 252 -28.91 1.03 16.79
C VAL A 252 -27.44 0.74 16.59
N ASN A 253 -26.56 1.64 17.00
CA ASN A 253 -25.10 1.43 16.99
C ASN A 253 -24.72 0.12 17.69
N ASN A 254 -25.20 -0.10 18.90
CA ASN A 254 -24.88 -1.28 19.69
C ASN A 254 -25.42 -2.58 19.04
N GLN A 255 -26.61 -2.51 18.44
CA GLN A 255 -27.12 -3.64 17.65
C GLN A 255 -26.21 -3.94 16.45
N MET A 256 -25.81 -2.93 15.69
CA MET A 256 -24.95 -3.09 14.51
C MET A 256 -23.54 -3.57 14.90
N LEU A 257 -23.00 -3.12 16.03
CA LEU A 257 -21.76 -3.66 16.59
C LEU A 257 -21.88 -5.16 16.88
N ALA A 258 -22.93 -5.56 17.61
CA ALA A 258 -23.15 -6.97 17.98
C ALA A 258 -23.37 -7.89 16.78
N GLU A 259 -24.06 -7.42 15.74
CA GLU A 259 -24.44 -8.24 14.59
C GLU A 259 -23.39 -8.24 13.47
N ALA A 260 -22.77 -7.09 13.19
CA ALA A 260 -21.94 -6.86 12.00
C ALA A 260 -20.58 -6.17 12.29
N SER A 261 -20.23 -5.95 13.57
CA SER A 261 -19.00 -5.23 13.97
C SER A 261 -18.87 -3.82 13.37
N MET A 262 -19.99 -3.11 13.27
CA MET A 262 -20.07 -1.77 12.67
C MET A 262 -20.69 -0.79 13.65
N GLY A 263 -20.11 0.41 13.77
CA GLY A 263 -20.64 1.43 14.66
C GLY A 263 -19.92 2.77 14.57
N LEU A 264 -20.45 3.77 15.29
CA LEU A 264 -19.86 5.10 15.46
C LEU A 264 -18.68 5.07 16.44
N LEU A 265 -18.77 4.22 17.45
CA LEU A 265 -17.76 3.97 18.47
C LEU A 265 -17.56 2.47 18.57
N ALA A 266 -16.33 2.04 18.81
CA ALA A 266 -16.00 0.63 18.96
C ALA A 266 -14.80 0.44 19.90
N PHE A 267 -14.69 -0.76 20.46
CA PHE A 267 -13.50 -1.21 21.16
C PHE A 267 -12.88 -2.41 20.46
N GLY A 268 -11.66 -2.72 20.82
CA GLY A 268 -10.99 -3.91 20.32
C GLY A 268 -9.70 -4.15 21.07
N THR A 269 -9.23 -5.39 21.09
CA THR A 269 -7.99 -5.75 21.77
C THR A 269 -6.76 -5.43 20.91
N THR A 270 -5.72 -4.89 21.53
CA THR A 270 -4.41 -4.67 20.92
C THR A 270 -3.30 -5.11 21.89
N GLN A 271 -2.11 -5.36 21.35
CA GLN A 271 -0.95 -5.67 22.17
C GLN A 271 -0.46 -4.40 22.87
N SER A 272 -0.20 -4.48 24.18
CA SER A 272 0.34 -3.37 24.96
C SER A 272 1.77 -3.05 24.56
N VAL A 273 2.11 -1.77 24.48
CA VAL A 273 3.51 -1.34 24.32
C VAL A 273 4.25 -1.25 25.68
N GLU A 274 3.51 -1.16 26.81
CA GLU A 274 4.12 -1.14 28.14
C GLU A 274 4.49 -2.55 28.61
N ASN A 275 3.69 -3.56 28.23
CA ASN A 275 3.97 -4.98 28.48
C ASN A 275 3.50 -5.80 27.26
N SER A 276 4.43 -6.16 26.41
CA SER A 276 4.17 -6.83 25.15
C SER A 276 3.58 -8.25 25.27
N GLU A 277 3.47 -8.81 26.47
CA GLU A 277 2.80 -10.08 26.72
C GLU A 277 1.30 -9.91 27.00
N GLU A 278 0.83 -8.69 27.24
CA GLU A 278 -0.54 -8.36 27.61
C GLU A 278 -1.31 -7.74 26.44
N LYS A 279 -2.60 -8.04 26.38
CA LYS A 279 -3.57 -7.32 25.54
C LYS A 279 -4.17 -6.18 26.37
N VAL A 280 -4.54 -5.11 25.69
CA VAL A 280 -5.25 -3.96 26.24
C VAL A 280 -6.35 -3.54 25.30
N LEU A 281 -7.37 -2.85 25.81
CA LEU A 281 -8.41 -2.30 24.93
C LEU A 281 -7.95 -1.04 24.22
N GLY A 282 -8.19 -0.99 22.94
CA GLY A 282 -8.14 0.23 22.15
C GLY A 282 -9.54 0.79 21.95
N PHE A 283 -9.68 2.10 22.00
CA PHE A 283 -10.91 2.82 21.74
C PHE A 283 -10.87 3.47 20.37
N VAL A 284 -11.94 3.27 19.60
CA VAL A 284 -12.12 3.82 18.25
C VAL A 284 -13.33 4.74 18.23
N SER A 285 -13.15 5.94 17.73
CA SER A 285 -14.22 6.93 17.53
C SER A 285 -14.38 7.27 16.05
N LEU A 286 -15.27 8.21 15.73
CA LEU A 286 -15.44 8.71 14.37
C LEU A 286 -14.09 9.14 13.77
N SER A 287 -13.88 8.77 12.52
CA SER A 287 -12.72 9.19 11.74
C SER A 287 -13.15 9.64 10.36
N SER A 288 -12.35 10.48 9.74
CA SER A 288 -12.57 10.87 8.34
C SER A 288 -12.24 9.72 7.39
N SER A 289 -12.97 9.67 6.28
CA SER A 289 -12.72 8.76 5.17
C SER A 289 -11.42 9.10 4.44
N LEU A 290 -11.14 10.38 4.28
CA LEU A 290 -9.94 10.89 3.63
C LEU A 290 -9.08 11.69 4.61
N THR A 291 -7.77 11.80 4.33
CA THR A 291 -6.89 12.68 5.08
C THR A 291 -7.06 14.13 4.63
N ARG A 292 -6.67 15.10 5.47
CA ARG A 292 -6.65 16.52 5.12
C ARG A 292 -5.83 16.79 3.85
N ASP A 293 -4.67 16.14 3.71
CA ASP A 293 -3.77 16.35 2.59
C ASP A 293 -4.36 15.77 1.29
N PHE A 294 -5.12 14.68 1.41
CA PHE A 294 -5.83 14.08 0.28
C PHE A 294 -7.01 14.97 -0.16
N TYR A 295 -7.76 15.55 0.77
CA TYR A 295 -8.78 16.56 0.45
C TYR A 295 -8.21 17.83 -0.23
N ALA A 296 -6.95 18.17 0.07
CA ALA A 296 -6.28 19.31 -0.56
C ALA A 296 -5.88 19.04 -2.02
N MET A 297 -5.88 17.78 -2.48
CA MET A 297 -5.59 17.43 -3.87
C MET A 297 -6.76 17.81 -4.78
N GLU A 298 -6.43 18.35 -5.96
CA GLU A 298 -7.43 18.82 -6.93
C GLU A 298 -8.34 17.67 -7.40
N GLY A 299 -9.67 17.90 -7.35
CA GLY A 299 -10.68 16.94 -7.81
C GLY A 299 -11.05 15.84 -6.83
N VAL A 300 -10.23 15.53 -5.82
CA VAL A 300 -10.47 14.41 -4.89
C VAL A 300 -11.80 14.55 -4.14
N ARG A 301 -12.11 15.74 -3.65
CA ARG A 301 -13.41 16.00 -2.98
C ARG A 301 -14.61 15.71 -3.88
N GLU A 302 -14.53 16.08 -5.16
CA GLU A 302 -15.61 15.85 -6.13
C GLU A 302 -15.76 14.36 -6.48
N ILE A 303 -14.63 13.67 -6.68
CA ILE A 303 -14.61 12.22 -6.94
C ILE A 303 -15.22 11.47 -5.75
N PHE A 304 -14.81 11.77 -4.53
CA PHE A 304 -15.34 11.13 -3.33
C PHE A 304 -16.81 11.48 -3.11
N GLY A 305 -17.21 12.75 -3.28
CA GLY A 305 -18.62 13.18 -3.18
C GLY A 305 -19.53 12.48 -4.19
N THR A 306 -19.05 12.23 -5.40
CA THR A 306 -19.77 11.46 -6.42
C THR A 306 -20.00 10.02 -5.97
N TYR A 307 -19.00 9.38 -5.38
CA TYR A 307 -19.10 8.01 -4.83
C TYR A 307 -20.10 7.96 -3.66
N VAL A 308 -19.97 8.88 -2.70
CA VAL A 308 -20.87 8.97 -1.54
C VAL A 308 -22.33 9.17 -1.99
N ALA A 309 -22.58 10.06 -2.96
CA ALA A 309 -23.91 10.27 -3.52
C ALA A 309 -24.45 9.01 -4.23
N ALA A 310 -23.58 8.28 -4.97
CA ALA A 310 -23.97 7.02 -5.59
C ALA A 310 -24.38 5.97 -4.55
N LEU A 311 -23.67 5.87 -3.43
CA LEU A 311 -24.03 4.96 -2.34
C LEU A 311 -25.39 5.33 -1.71
N PHE A 312 -25.64 6.61 -1.43
CA PHE A 312 -26.94 7.04 -0.89
C PHE A 312 -28.08 6.80 -1.88
N LEU A 313 -27.85 6.99 -3.18
CA LEU A 313 -28.81 6.65 -4.23
C LEU A 313 -29.14 5.15 -4.23
N LEU A 314 -28.12 4.30 -4.17
CA LEU A 314 -28.27 2.84 -4.06
C LEU A 314 -28.96 2.43 -2.75
N GLY A 315 -28.78 3.21 -1.68
CA GLY A 315 -29.48 3.09 -0.40
C GLY A 315 -30.93 3.58 -0.40
N GLY A 316 -31.47 4.01 -1.55
CA GLY A 316 -32.90 4.35 -1.75
C GLY A 316 -33.24 5.84 -1.69
N ALA A 317 -32.27 6.76 -1.54
CA ALA A 317 -32.50 8.19 -1.68
C ALA A 317 -32.81 8.56 -3.14
N ASP A 318 -33.55 9.65 -3.39
CA ASP A 318 -33.64 10.18 -4.75
C ASP A 318 -32.36 10.97 -5.15
N GLU A 319 -32.20 11.28 -6.46
CA GLU A 319 -30.98 11.94 -6.97
C GLU A 319 -30.66 13.28 -6.26
N VAL A 320 -31.69 14.07 -5.92
CA VAL A 320 -31.50 15.38 -5.26
C VAL A 320 -31.15 15.19 -3.79
N GLU A 321 -31.81 14.26 -3.14
CA GLU A 321 -31.57 13.90 -1.74
C GLU A 321 -30.18 13.28 -1.56
N ALA A 322 -29.77 12.34 -2.42
CA ALA A 322 -28.47 11.69 -2.38
C ALA A 322 -27.31 12.70 -2.46
N VAL A 323 -27.41 13.70 -3.35
CA VAL A 323 -26.39 14.77 -3.44
C VAL A 323 -26.39 15.63 -2.18
N ALA A 324 -27.55 15.99 -1.63
CA ALA A 324 -27.62 16.79 -0.41
C ALA A 324 -27.07 16.03 0.81
N MET A 325 -27.33 14.72 0.90
CA MET A 325 -26.77 13.83 1.94
C MET A 325 -25.24 13.72 1.80
N ALA A 326 -24.73 13.58 0.58
CA ALA A 326 -23.31 13.52 0.33
C ALA A 326 -22.61 14.84 0.72
N ASP A 327 -23.17 15.99 0.35
CA ASP A 327 -22.62 17.30 0.73
C ASP A 327 -22.56 17.46 2.26
N ALA A 328 -23.63 17.08 2.98
CA ALA A 328 -23.65 17.14 4.44
C ALA A 328 -22.66 16.18 5.09
N TYR A 329 -22.53 14.96 4.56
CA TYR A 329 -21.52 14.01 5.02
C TYR A 329 -20.09 14.55 4.82
N LEU A 330 -19.79 15.08 3.64
CA LEU A 330 -18.46 15.63 3.32
C LEU A 330 -18.07 16.81 4.22
N GLU A 331 -19.02 17.64 4.65
CA GLU A 331 -18.74 18.73 5.60
C GLU A 331 -18.25 18.18 6.95
N MET A 332 -18.89 17.10 7.47
CA MET A 332 -18.45 16.42 8.68
C MET A 332 -17.12 15.69 8.48
N ASP A 333 -16.95 14.97 7.37
CA ASP A 333 -15.76 14.20 7.07
C ASP A 333 -14.51 15.11 6.95
N GLU A 334 -14.63 16.28 6.29
CA GLU A 334 -13.57 17.29 6.21
C GLU A 334 -13.25 17.90 7.59
N ASP A 335 -14.25 18.14 8.45
CA ASP A 335 -14.03 18.64 9.80
C ASP A 335 -13.24 17.63 10.66
N LEU A 336 -13.56 16.34 10.54
CA LEU A 336 -12.81 15.26 11.17
C LEU A 336 -11.40 15.14 10.55
N ALA A 337 -11.26 15.24 9.23
CA ALA A 337 -9.97 15.18 8.54
C ALA A 337 -9.01 16.29 9.01
N ASN A 338 -9.53 17.49 9.26
CA ASN A 338 -8.75 18.61 9.77
C ASN A 338 -8.28 18.43 11.22
N ALA A 339 -8.98 17.62 12.00
CA ALA A 339 -8.61 17.30 13.39
C ALA A 339 -7.66 16.11 13.50
N ARG A 340 -7.55 15.31 12.45
CA ARG A 340 -6.71 14.11 12.39
C ARG A 340 -5.22 14.47 12.41
N MET A 341 -4.42 13.63 13.02
CA MET A 341 -2.96 13.71 13.00
C MET A 341 -2.43 13.70 11.56
N SER A 342 -1.31 14.39 11.32
CA SER A 342 -0.62 14.33 10.03
C SER A 342 -0.08 12.91 9.73
N ALA A 343 0.27 12.64 8.47
CA ALA A 343 0.86 11.37 8.09
C ALA A 343 2.21 11.15 8.83
N GLU A 344 3.02 12.19 8.98
CA GLU A 344 4.28 12.13 9.72
C GLU A 344 4.08 11.78 11.21
N ASP A 345 3.05 12.36 11.84
CA ASP A 345 2.73 12.05 13.24
C ASP A 345 2.19 10.62 13.39
N GLN A 346 1.43 10.13 12.42
CA GLN A 346 0.95 8.74 12.40
C GLN A 346 2.07 7.72 12.15
N ALA A 347 3.12 8.10 11.44
CA ALA A 347 4.30 7.27 11.21
C ALA A 347 5.24 7.19 12.44
N ASP A 348 5.05 8.04 13.44
CA ASP A 348 5.80 8.03 14.70
C ASP A 348 5.07 7.18 15.76
N ILE A 349 5.58 5.96 15.96
CA ILE A 349 4.96 5.00 16.89
C ILE A 349 4.78 5.54 18.31
N SER A 350 5.60 6.50 18.73
CA SER A 350 5.50 7.12 20.05
C SER A 350 4.27 8.00 20.24
N LYS A 351 3.61 8.39 19.13
CA LYS A 351 2.44 9.28 19.14
C LYS A 351 1.11 8.54 19.01
N ILE A 352 1.13 7.29 18.56
CA ILE A 352 -0.11 6.53 18.26
C ILE A 352 -0.53 5.54 19.36
N PHE A 353 0.29 5.33 20.38
CA PHE A 353 -0.03 4.50 21.55
C PHE A 353 -0.26 5.36 22.77
N ASN A 354 -1.41 6.06 22.83
CA ASN A 354 -1.72 6.93 23.97
C ASN A 354 -2.63 6.18 24.96
N PHE A 355 -2.13 5.89 26.15
CA PHE A 355 -2.95 5.36 27.23
C PHE A 355 -3.77 6.49 27.87
N VAL A 356 -5.08 6.44 27.70
CA VAL A 356 -6.05 7.40 28.25
C VAL A 356 -6.86 6.71 29.32
N ASP A 357 -7.04 7.37 30.48
CA ASP A 357 -7.85 6.83 31.57
C ASP A 357 -9.31 6.62 31.09
N ALA A 358 -9.92 5.49 31.45
CA ALA A 358 -11.30 5.17 31.04
C ALA A 358 -12.29 6.24 31.51
N ASP A 359 -12.08 6.84 32.70
CA ASP A 359 -12.90 7.94 33.20
C ASP A 359 -12.79 9.18 32.28
N GLU A 360 -11.62 9.51 31.73
CA GLU A 360 -11.44 10.62 30.79
C GLU A 360 -12.21 10.37 29.49
N VAL A 361 -12.16 9.13 28.96
CA VAL A 361 -12.94 8.78 27.75
C VAL A 361 -14.43 8.86 28.02
N LYS A 362 -14.91 8.35 29.17
CA LYS A 362 -16.31 8.44 29.61
C LYS A 362 -16.77 9.89 29.83
N GLU A 363 -15.89 10.76 30.38
CA GLU A 363 -16.20 12.19 30.50
C GLU A 363 -16.25 12.89 29.13
N THR A 364 -15.38 12.50 28.22
CA THR A 364 -15.34 13.06 26.83
C THR A 364 -16.60 12.69 26.05
N PHE A 365 -17.10 11.46 26.20
CA PHE A 365 -18.34 10.98 25.59
C PHE A 365 -19.50 10.93 26.60
N ALA A 366 -19.67 11.97 27.41
CA ALA A 366 -20.62 11.99 28.53
C ALA A 366 -22.10 11.74 28.14
N ASN A 367 -22.46 11.89 26.88
CA ASN A 367 -23.79 11.62 26.34
C ASN A 367 -23.97 10.18 25.84
N VAL A 368 -22.95 9.32 25.97
CA VAL A 368 -22.95 7.94 25.45
C VAL A 368 -22.70 6.96 26.60
N ASP A 369 -23.46 5.89 26.63
CA ASP A 369 -23.23 4.75 27.51
C ASP A 369 -22.15 3.83 26.92
N LEU A 370 -20.86 4.11 27.22
CA LEU A 370 -19.74 3.31 26.73
C LEU A 370 -19.71 1.87 27.30
N GLU A 371 -20.34 1.63 28.46
CA GLU A 371 -20.45 0.26 28.99
C GLU A 371 -21.41 -0.58 28.11
N ALA A 372 -22.45 0.04 27.56
CA ALA A 372 -23.33 -0.62 26.60
C ALA A 372 -22.63 -0.89 25.27
N VAL A 373 -21.71 -0.01 24.80
CA VAL A 373 -20.89 -0.23 23.62
C VAL A 373 -19.95 -1.42 23.83
N LEU A 374 -19.22 -1.47 24.93
CA LEU A 374 -18.35 -2.61 25.30
C LEU A 374 -19.14 -3.92 25.34
N ALA A 375 -20.31 -3.91 26.02
CA ALA A 375 -21.15 -5.09 26.14
C ALA A 375 -21.67 -5.60 24.78
N ALA A 376 -21.91 -4.71 23.82
CA ALA A 376 -22.35 -5.07 22.47
C ALA A 376 -21.25 -5.86 21.70
N GLU A 377 -19.99 -5.62 22.01
CA GLU A 377 -18.86 -6.35 21.45
C GLU A 377 -18.43 -7.57 22.29
N GLY A 378 -19.13 -7.82 23.40
CA GLY A 378 -18.83 -8.90 24.34
C GLY A 378 -17.58 -8.62 25.20
N LEU A 379 -17.10 -7.38 25.20
CA LEU A 379 -15.93 -6.95 25.93
C LEU A 379 -16.30 -6.42 27.35
N HIS A 380 -15.32 -6.40 28.24
CA HIS A 380 -15.47 -5.81 29.56
C HIS A 380 -14.52 -4.62 29.75
N ASP A 381 -14.87 -3.73 30.68
CA ASP A 381 -14.20 -2.47 30.96
C ASP A 381 -12.78 -2.68 31.51
N GLU A 382 -11.91 -1.73 31.24
CA GLU A 382 -10.55 -1.62 31.77
C GLU A 382 -10.29 -0.23 32.36
N ASP A 383 -9.24 -0.08 33.16
CA ASP A 383 -8.89 1.21 33.77
C ASP A 383 -8.40 2.25 32.75
N ARG A 384 -7.81 1.80 31.63
CA ARG A 384 -7.25 2.64 30.56
C ARG A 384 -7.51 2.02 29.20
N TYR A 385 -7.62 2.88 28.20
CA TYR A 385 -7.70 2.49 26.78
C TYR A 385 -6.55 3.07 25.97
N VAL A 386 -6.14 2.37 24.95
CA VAL A 386 -5.23 2.93 23.92
C VAL A 386 -6.05 3.73 22.93
N VAL A 387 -5.68 4.99 22.74
CA VAL A 387 -6.27 5.90 21.72
C VAL A 387 -5.16 6.34 20.77
N SER A 388 -5.28 6.03 19.51
CA SER A 388 -4.24 6.38 18.54
C SER A 388 -4.17 7.89 18.28
N ASP A 389 -5.31 8.57 18.20
CA ASP A 389 -5.41 10.02 17.98
C ASP A 389 -6.35 10.66 19.01
N VAL A 390 -5.76 11.17 20.09
CA VAL A 390 -6.52 11.83 21.18
C VAL A 390 -7.17 13.14 20.69
N GLY A 391 -6.55 13.82 19.74
CA GLY A 391 -7.13 15.04 19.13
C GLY A 391 -8.39 14.74 18.36
N LEU A 392 -8.35 13.72 17.50
CA LEU A 392 -9.50 13.25 16.75
C LEU A 392 -10.61 12.70 17.66
N MET A 393 -10.22 11.91 18.69
CA MET A 393 -11.20 11.41 19.69
C MET A 393 -11.99 12.54 20.33
N ARG A 394 -11.32 13.60 20.80
CA ARG A 394 -11.99 14.78 21.39
C ARG A 394 -12.84 15.54 20.37
N LYS A 395 -12.37 15.64 19.14
CA LYS A 395 -13.13 16.29 18.05
C LYS A 395 -14.37 15.48 17.69
N SER A 396 -14.26 14.17 17.58
CA SER A 396 -15.38 13.30 17.27
C SER A 396 -16.48 13.36 18.35
N ALA A 397 -16.09 13.51 19.62
CA ALA A 397 -17.04 13.63 20.75
C ALA A 397 -17.97 14.86 20.62
N GLU A 398 -17.55 15.91 19.92
CA GLU A 398 -18.39 17.09 19.67
C GLU A 398 -19.68 16.76 18.89
N TYR A 399 -19.67 15.68 18.11
CA TYR A 399 -20.82 15.21 17.33
C TYR A 399 -21.83 14.39 18.14
N PHE A 400 -21.48 13.83 19.30
CA PHE A 400 -22.35 12.94 20.06
C PHE A 400 -23.37 13.71 20.91
N ASN A 401 -24.34 14.32 20.24
CA ASN A 401 -25.49 15.03 20.84
C ASN A 401 -26.63 15.13 19.81
N ASP A 402 -27.84 15.52 20.28
CA ASP A 402 -29.03 15.61 19.43
C ASP A 402 -28.94 16.71 18.33
N GLU A 403 -28.04 17.69 18.48
CA GLU A 403 -27.88 18.74 17.46
C GLU A 403 -27.18 18.19 16.20
N HIS A 404 -26.39 17.13 16.33
CA HIS A 404 -25.66 16.45 15.25
C HIS A 404 -26.23 15.05 14.94
N LEU A 405 -27.46 14.77 15.34
CA LEU A 405 -28.09 13.46 15.13
C LEU A 405 -28.11 13.07 13.64
N GLU A 406 -28.41 13.98 12.77
CA GLU A 406 -28.54 13.71 11.33
C GLU A 406 -27.17 13.42 10.70
N GLU A 407 -26.11 14.10 11.11
CA GLU A 407 -24.74 13.82 10.66
C GLU A 407 -24.29 12.41 11.11
N LEU A 408 -24.56 12.02 12.35
CA LEU A 408 -24.28 10.68 12.86
C LEU A 408 -25.06 9.60 12.11
N LYS A 409 -26.34 9.86 11.77
CA LYS A 409 -27.12 8.95 10.92
C LYS A 409 -26.53 8.81 9.54
N LEU A 410 -26.07 9.90 8.90
CA LEU A 410 -25.41 9.86 7.60
C LEU A 410 -24.14 9.03 7.67
N TYR A 411 -23.35 9.18 8.72
CA TYR A 411 -22.13 8.39 8.93
C TYR A 411 -22.42 6.88 9.02
N LEU A 412 -23.38 6.48 9.89
CA LEU A 412 -23.77 5.07 10.00
C LEU A 412 -24.35 4.52 8.70
N ARG A 413 -25.24 5.30 8.06
CA ARG A 413 -25.86 4.92 6.80
C ARG A 413 -24.81 4.68 5.69
N LEU A 414 -23.86 5.62 5.56
CA LEU A 414 -22.76 5.45 4.60
C LEU A 414 -21.89 4.24 4.95
N SER A 415 -21.59 4.02 6.24
CA SER A 415 -20.82 2.86 6.69
C SER A 415 -21.48 1.54 6.28
N VAL A 416 -22.82 1.41 6.49
CA VAL A 416 -23.58 0.23 6.05
C VAL A 416 -23.51 0.03 4.54
N LEU A 417 -23.75 1.09 3.76
CA LEU A 417 -23.76 1.02 2.30
C LEU A 417 -22.38 0.72 1.72
N ALA A 418 -21.33 1.34 2.26
CA ALA A 418 -19.98 1.17 1.76
C ALA A 418 -19.37 -0.20 2.12
N GLN A 419 -19.65 -0.74 3.32
CA GLN A 419 -19.05 -1.98 3.79
C GLN A 419 -19.87 -3.22 3.41
N LEU A 420 -21.18 -3.18 3.54
CA LEU A 420 -22.05 -4.32 3.26
C LEU A 420 -22.59 -4.33 1.83
N GLY A 421 -22.74 -3.16 1.21
CA GLY A 421 -23.26 -3.05 -0.15
C GLY A 421 -22.52 -3.89 -1.18
N PRO A 422 -21.17 -3.89 -1.23
CA PRO A 422 -20.40 -4.73 -2.15
C PRO A 422 -20.62 -6.24 -1.99
N MET A 423 -21.11 -6.70 -0.83
CA MET A 423 -21.50 -8.10 -0.63
C MET A 423 -22.85 -8.44 -1.26
N LEU A 424 -23.63 -7.44 -1.67
CA LEU A 424 -24.99 -7.57 -2.17
C LEU A 424 -25.02 -7.56 -3.70
N ASN A 425 -25.51 -6.49 -4.29
CA ASN A 425 -25.72 -6.43 -5.74
C ASN A 425 -24.52 -5.79 -6.49
N ARG A 426 -24.52 -5.99 -7.81
CA ARG A 426 -23.44 -5.53 -8.69
C ARG A 426 -23.26 -4.01 -8.71
N GLU A 427 -24.33 -3.25 -8.55
CA GLU A 427 -24.30 -1.78 -8.63
C GLU A 427 -23.39 -1.16 -7.55
N PHE A 428 -23.30 -1.77 -6.35
CA PHE A 428 -22.38 -1.32 -5.31
C PHE A 428 -20.92 -1.61 -5.68
N SER A 429 -20.63 -2.78 -6.26
CA SER A 429 -19.27 -3.11 -6.72
C SER A 429 -18.85 -2.16 -7.86
N GLU A 430 -19.72 -1.93 -8.83
CA GLU A 430 -19.47 -0.99 -9.94
C GLU A 430 -19.25 0.46 -9.45
N ALA A 431 -19.99 0.91 -8.43
CA ALA A 431 -19.79 2.23 -7.84
C ALA A 431 -18.42 2.35 -7.15
N LYS A 432 -17.99 1.31 -6.42
CA LYS A 432 -16.68 1.23 -5.79
C LYS A 432 -15.56 1.22 -6.84
N ASP A 433 -15.71 0.42 -7.89
CA ASP A 433 -14.72 0.31 -8.97
C ASP A 433 -14.56 1.64 -9.72
N ALA A 434 -15.68 2.33 -10.01
CA ALA A 434 -15.65 3.63 -10.64
C ALA A 434 -14.96 4.69 -9.76
N TYR A 435 -15.19 4.65 -8.45
CA TYR A 435 -14.51 5.51 -7.48
C TYR A 435 -13.00 5.26 -7.47
N ASN A 436 -12.58 4.00 -7.34
CA ASN A 436 -11.17 3.62 -7.32
C ASN A 436 -10.47 3.99 -8.64
N ALA A 437 -11.15 3.75 -9.77
CA ALA A 437 -10.64 4.12 -11.09
C ALA A 437 -10.40 5.63 -11.21
N ALA A 438 -11.36 6.44 -10.77
CA ALA A 438 -11.23 7.90 -10.81
C ALA A 438 -10.17 8.45 -9.86
N LEU A 439 -10.05 7.85 -8.67
CA LEU A 439 -9.16 8.31 -7.62
C LEU A 439 -7.69 7.97 -7.90
N MET A 440 -7.43 6.76 -8.39
CA MET A 440 -6.08 6.20 -8.57
C MET A 440 -5.64 6.13 -10.03
N GLY A 441 -6.48 6.58 -10.97
CA GLY A 441 -6.18 6.50 -12.40
C GLY A 441 -6.12 5.05 -12.92
N ILE A 442 -6.96 4.15 -12.37
CA ILE A 442 -7.01 2.74 -12.77
C ILE A 442 -7.81 2.60 -14.06
N GLU A 443 -7.24 1.92 -15.05
CA GLU A 443 -7.93 1.56 -16.28
C GLU A 443 -8.35 0.08 -16.28
N GLY A 444 -9.62 -0.19 -16.64
CA GLY A 444 -10.17 -1.56 -16.67
C GLY A 444 -10.65 -2.05 -15.30
N SER A 445 -11.15 -3.28 -15.28
CA SER A 445 -11.65 -3.95 -14.06
C SER A 445 -11.28 -5.44 -14.08
N LEU A 446 -11.32 -6.08 -12.91
CA LEU A 446 -11.19 -7.52 -12.77
C LEU A 446 -12.38 -8.24 -13.39
N THR A 447 -12.17 -9.47 -13.83
CA THR A 447 -13.28 -10.39 -14.09
C THR A 447 -13.93 -10.82 -12.76
N ASP A 448 -15.21 -11.20 -12.81
CA ASP A 448 -15.93 -11.70 -11.61
C ASP A 448 -15.18 -12.85 -10.93
N GLU A 449 -14.50 -13.71 -11.69
CA GLU A 449 -13.73 -14.83 -11.15
C GLU A 449 -12.42 -14.40 -10.46
N GLU A 450 -11.77 -13.36 -10.96
CA GLU A 450 -10.57 -12.79 -10.35
C GLU A 450 -10.92 -12.02 -9.07
N ASP A 451 -11.97 -11.19 -9.11
CA ASP A 451 -12.48 -10.48 -7.93
C ASP A 451 -12.92 -11.47 -6.82
N ALA A 452 -13.67 -12.52 -7.19
CA ALA A 452 -14.07 -13.54 -6.24
C ALA A 452 -12.87 -14.29 -5.65
N ALA A 453 -11.85 -14.60 -6.43
CA ALA A 453 -10.64 -15.23 -5.94
C ALA A 453 -9.85 -14.31 -4.99
N ALA A 454 -9.69 -13.04 -5.34
CA ALA A 454 -9.05 -12.05 -4.48
C ALA A 454 -9.81 -11.86 -3.16
N THR A 455 -11.14 -11.86 -3.21
CA THR A 455 -12.00 -11.78 -2.03
C THR A 455 -11.81 -13.00 -1.10
N VAL A 456 -11.82 -14.22 -1.64
CA VAL A 456 -11.57 -15.46 -0.86
C VAL A 456 -10.17 -15.45 -0.24
N GLN A 457 -9.18 -14.99 -0.99
CA GLN A 457 -7.80 -14.82 -0.55
C GLN A 457 -7.69 -13.93 0.70
N GLN A 458 -8.47 -12.85 0.76
CA GLN A 458 -8.50 -11.95 1.90
C GLN A 458 -9.26 -12.51 3.10
N LEU A 459 -10.34 -13.26 2.86
CA LEU A 459 -11.26 -13.69 3.90
C LEU A 459 -10.84 -15.00 4.58
N LEU A 460 -10.15 -15.89 3.87
CA LEU A 460 -9.71 -17.19 4.39
C LEU A 460 -8.18 -17.38 4.26
N PRO A 461 -7.36 -16.41 4.75
CA PRO A 461 -5.92 -16.39 4.48
C PRO A 461 -5.19 -17.62 5.03
N ASP A 462 -5.49 -18.06 6.25
CA ASP A 462 -4.81 -19.20 6.87
C ASP A 462 -5.23 -20.54 6.25
N TYR A 463 -6.51 -20.67 5.94
CA TYR A 463 -7.05 -21.89 5.30
C TYR A 463 -6.47 -22.11 3.90
N LEU A 464 -6.37 -21.03 3.13
CA LEU A 464 -5.77 -21.05 1.80
C LEU A 464 -4.25 -21.11 1.86
N GLY A 465 -3.65 -20.45 2.84
CA GLY A 465 -2.22 -20.39 3.08
C GLY A 465 -1.60 -21.76 3.33
N GLN A 466 -2.26 -22.63 4.09
CA GLN A 466 -1.80 -24.00 4.32
C GLN A 466 -1.65 -24.77 2.99
N ILE A 467 -2.65 -24.66 2.11
CA ILE A 467 -2.64 -25.31 0.80
C ILE A 467 -1.59 -24.69 -0.12
N TYR A 468 -1.41 -23.37 -0.05
CA TYR A 468 -0.44 -22.62 -0.83
C TYR A 468 0.99 -23.05 -0.54
N VAL A 469 1.40 -23.08 0.75
CA VAL A 469 2.79 -23.39 1.11
C VAL A 469 3.15 -24.84 0.81
N GLU A 470 2.21 -25.79 0.97
CA GLU A 470 2.44 -27.18 0.58
C GLU A 470 2.75 -27.36 -0.91
N LYS A 471 2.24 -26.46 -1.76
CA LYS A 471 2.38 -26.57 -3.22
C LYS A 471 3.51 -25.70 -3.78
N TYR A 472 3.76 -24.53 -3.22
CA TYR A 472 4.60 -23.50 -3.83
C TYR A 472 5.84 -23.11 -3.03
N PHE A 473 5.99 -23.55 -1.78
CA PHE A 473 7.14 -23.18 -0.95
C PHE A 473 7.92 -24.41 -0.48
N SER A 474 9.21 -24.49 -0.85
CA SER A 474 10.02 -25.66 -0.52
C SER A 474 10.75 -25.52 0.82
N PRO A 475 11.02 -26.64 1.52
CA PRO A 475 11.87 -26.63 2.71
C PRO A 475 13.32 -26.16 2.43
N GLU A 476 13.82 -26.39 1.21
CA GLU A 476 15.14 -25.94 0.77
C GLU A 476 15.20 -24.42 0.71
N ALA A 477 14.17 -23.76 0.14
CA ALA A 477 14.07 -22.29 0.10
C ALA A 477 14.03 -21.70 1.51
N LYS A 478 13.25 -22.32 2.42
CA LYS A 478 13.18 -21.90 3.82
C LYS A 478 14.56 -21.92 4.48
N ALA A 479 15.28 -23.03 4.36
CA ALA A 479 16.60 -23.21 4.98
C ALA A 479 17.66 -22.26 4.40
N ASP A 480 17.60 -21.97 3.11
CA ASP A 480 18.52 -21.05 2.44
C ASP A 480 18.30 -19.61 2.91
N VAL A 481 17.05 -19.16 2.98
CA VAL A 481 16.69 -17.83 3.50
C VAL A 481 17.03 -17.69 4.98
N GLU A 482 16.78 -18.72 5.80
CA GLU A 482 17.20 -18.74 7.20
C GLU A 482 18.72 -18.56 7.35
N ALA A 483 19.53 -19.22 6.49
CA ALA A 483 20.98 -19.06 6.49
C ALA A 483 21.45 -17.65 6.10
N MET A 484 20.78 -17.03 5.10
CA MET A 484 21.06 -15.62 4.74
C MET A 484 20.72 -14.67 5.91
N ILE A 485 19.64 -14.91 6.65
CA ILE A 485 19.27 -14.13 7.81
C ILE A 485 20.34 -14.24 8.91
N GLU A 486 20.82 -15.46 9.21
CA GLU A 486 21.89 -15.67 10.21
C GLU A 486 23.15 -14.88 9.84
N GLU A 487 23.58 -14.91 8.57
CA GLU A 487 24.73 -14.15 8.09
C GLU A 487 24.55 -12.64 8.28
N MET A 488 23.34 -12.11 7.97
CA MET A 488 23.05 -10.70 8.14
C MET A 488 22.99 -10.26 9.61
N LEU A 489 22.41 -11.07 10.49
CA LEU A 489 22.41 -10.81 11.93
C LEU A 489 23.84 -10.72 12.49
N ASP A 490 24.74 -11.63 12.05
CA ASP A 490 26.16 -11.59 12.41
C ASP A 490 26.84 -10.28 11.94
N VAL A 491 26.57 -9.84 10.72
CA VAL A 491 27.11 -8.59 10.17
C VAL A 491 26.54 -7.37 10.92
N TYR A 492 25.24 -7.33 11.22
CA TYR A 492 24.66 -6.26 12.05
C TYR A 492 25.30 -6.21 13.43
N GLY A 493 25.57 -7.36 14.07
CA GLY A 493 26.29 -7.44 15.34
C GLY A 493 27.70 -6.83 15.25
N GLN A 494 28.44 -7.10 14.18
CA GLN A 494 29.77 -6.51 13.93
C GLN A 494 29.67 -4.99 13.72
N ARG A 495 28.70 -4.51 12.94
CA ARG A 495 28.47 -3.08 12.67
C ARG A 495 28.13 -2.32 13.93
N ILE A 496 27.18 -2.80 14.74
CA ILE A 496 26.81 -2.19 16.04
C ILE A 496 28.03 -2.07 16.96
N GLN A 497 28.87 -3.12 17.02
CA GLN A 497 30.10 -3.08 17.83
C GLN A 497 31.11 -2.03 17.33
N ALA A 498 31.15 -1.76 16.04
CA ALA A 498 32.09 -0.83 15.42
C ALA A 498 31.67 0.65 15.50
N LEU A 499 30.41 0.97 15.85
CA LEU A 499 29.93 2.35 15.90
C LEU A 499 30.66 3.19 16.95
N ASP A 500 31.30 4.26 16.51
CA ASP A 500 32.07 5.15 17.40
C ASP A 500 31.20 6.11 18.21
N TRP A 501 29.99 6.43 17.73
CA TRP A 501 29.08 7.37 18.38
C TRP A 501 28.24 6.74 19.50
N MET A 502 28.12 5.42 19.52
CA MET A 502 27.30 4.67 20.50
C MET A 502 28.16 4.19 21.67
N SER A 503 27.70 4.43 22.89
CA SER A 503 28.36 3.97 24.11
C SER A 503 28.30 2.45 24.27
N ASP A 504 29.23 1.88 25.03
CA ASP A 504 29.27 0.44 25.34
C ASP A 504 27.97 -0.04 26.01
N THR A 505 27.29 0.83 26.77
CA THR A 505 26.02 0.50 27.43
C THR A 505 24.91 0.31 26.43
N THR A 506 24.78 1.20 25.47
CA THR A 506 23.76 1.11 24.42
C THR A 506 24.08 -0.03 23.44
N LYS A 507 25.37 -0.20 23.06
CA LYS A 507 25.81 -1.36 22.25
C LYS A 507 25.41 -2.70 22.86
N ALA A 508 25.60 -2.86 24.20
CA ALA A 508 25.21 -4.09 24.86
C ALA A 508 23.71 -4.38 24.76
N LYS A 509 22.86 -3.37 24.92
CA LYS A 509 21.40 -3.50 24.79
C LYS A 509 20.98 -3.75 23.34
N ALA A 510 21.62 -3.07 22.38
CA ALA A 510 21.35 -3.29 20.96
C ALA A 510 21.71 -4.70 20.52
N LEU A 511 22.83 -5.24 21.00
CA LEU A 511 23.23 -6.63 20.73
C LEU A 511 22.30 -7.63 21.43
N GLU A 512 21.85 -7.37 22.66
CA GLU A 512 20.84 -8.18 23.35
C GLU A 512 19.53 -8.23 22.53
N LYS A 513 19.10 -7.08 21.99
CA LYS A 513 17.92 -7.01 21.16
C LYS A 513 18.10 -7.76 19.82
N LEU A 514 19.26 -7.62 19.17
CA LEU A 514 19.58 -8.33 17.95
C LEU A 514 19.58 -9.86 18.15
N GLU A 515 20.20 -10.35 19.22
CA GLU A 515 20.22 -11.78 19.59
C GLU A 515 18.81 -12.33 19.91
N ALA A 516 17.91 -11.48 20.36
CA ALA A 516 16.53 -11.83 20.74
C ALA A 516 15.55 -11.75 19.58
N ILE A 517 15.96 -11.33 18.40
CA ILE A 517 15.07 -11.28 17.22
C ILE A 517 14.55 -12.68 16.90
N THR A 518 13.23 -12.81 16.89
CA THR A 518 12.55 -14.02 16.39
C THR A 518 12.49 -14.00 14.86
N VAL A 519 12.97 -15.06 14.24
CA VAL A 519 13.01 -15.20 12.78
C VAL A 519 11.87 -16.09 12.30
N ASN A 520 11.01 -15.55 11.45
CA ASN A 520 9.86 -16.23 10.88
C ASN A 520 9.96 -16.25 9.36
N VAL A 521 10.08 -17.45 8.75
CA VAL A 521 10.28 -17.65 7.31
C VAL A 521 9.22 -18.56 6.73
N GLY A 522 8.57 -18.11 5.67
CA GLY A 522 7.63 -18.86 4.84
C GLY A 522 6.23 -18.93 5.42
N TYR A 523 6.07 -19.53 6.59
CA TYR A 523 4.76 -19.76 7.21
C TYR A 523 4.86 -19.94 8.73
N PRO A 524 3.76 -19.69 9.49
CA PRO A 524 3.71 -19.81 10.94
C PRO A 524 3.72 -21.29 11.38
N ASP A 525 4.22 -21.57 12.59
CA ASP A 525 4.16 -22.89 13.19
C ASP A 525 2.73 -23.29 13.58
N LYS A 526 1.88 -22.30 13.87
CA LYS A 526 0.47 -22.47 14.23
C LYS A 526 -0.39 -21.58 13.34
N TRP A 527 -1.37 -22.21 12.71
CA TRP A 527 -2.36 -21.53 11.88
C TRP A 527 -3.55 -21.02 12.72
N ASP A 528 -4.16 -19.93 12.28
CA ASP A 528 -5.39 -19.44 12.91
C ASP A 528 -6.55 -20.38 12.58
N ASP A 529 -7.34 -20.71 13.61
CA ASP A 529 -8.47 -21.65 13.57
C ASP A 529 -9.84 -20.95 13.75
N ILE A 530 -9.85 -19.63 13.64
CA ILE A 530 -10.99 -18.75 13.96
C ILE A 530 -12.30 -19.17 13.29
N TYR A 531 -12.23 -19.79 12.11
CA TYR A 531 -13.40 -20.20 11.37
C TYR A 531 -13.61 -21.72 11.38
N ASP A 532 -12.91 -22.50 12.21
CA ASP A 532 -13.06 -23.96 12.23
C ASP A 532 -14.50 -24.39 12.53
N ASP A 533 -15.11 -23.73 13.51
CA ASP A 533 -16.50 -23.99 13.92
C ASP A 533 -17.55 -23.21 13.10
N VAL A 534 -17.13 -22.36 12.14
CA VAL A 534 -18.04 -21.62 11.28
C VAL A 534 -18.46 -22.47 10.09
N GLU A 535 -19.77 -22.70 9.95
CA GLU A 535 -20.33 -23.35 8.77
C GLU A 535 -20.54 -22.30 7.66
N ILE A 536 -19.68 -22.34 6.63
CA ILE A 536 -19.87 -21.54 5.40
C ILE A 536 -20.80 -22.34 4.49
N LEU A 537 -22.06 -21.90 4.42
CA LEU A 537 -23.11 -22.60 3.67
C LEU A 537 -22.88 -22.47 2.16
N SER A 538 -23.08 -23.58 1.44
CA SER A 538 -23.10 -23.57 -0.03
C SER A 538 -24.37 -22.92 -0.57
N VAL A 539 -24.35 -22.54 -1.86
CA VAL A 539 -25.54 -22.05 -2.58
C VAL A 539 -26.68 -23.09 -2.54
N GLU A 540 -26.36 -24.40 -2.63
CA GLU A 540 -27.36 -25.47 -2.56
C GLU A 540 -28.01 -25.60 -1.18
N GLN A 541 -27.28 -25.28 -0.12
CA GLN A 541 -27.79 -25.22 1.26
C GLN A 541 -28.57 -23.96 1.56
N GLY A 542 -28.62 -23.02 0.61
CA GLY A 542 -29.30 -21.73 0.75
C GLY A 542 -28.41 -20.62 1.34
N GLY A 543 -27.10 -20.82 1.39
CA GLY A 543 -26.13 -19.80 1.81
C GLY A 543 -26.05 -18.67 0.81
N SER A 544 -25.76 -17.47 1.31
CA SER A 544 -25.44 -16.28 0.53
C SER A 544 -24.06 -15.73 0.93
N TYR A 545 -23.48 -14.92 0.07
CA TYR A 545 -22.21 -14.24 0.40
C TYR A 545 -22.36 -13.39 1.67
N TYR A 546 -23.43 -12.59 1.76
CA TYR A 546 -23.73 -11.75 2.91
C TYR A 546 -23.87 -12.54 4.22
N GLU A 547 -24.72 -13.59 4.24
CA GLU A 547 -24.96 -14.37 5.47
C GLU A 547 -23.70 -15.09 5.95
N ASN A 548 -22.91 -15.66 5.01
CA ASN A 548 -21.64 -16.29 5.34
C ASN A 548 -20.65 -15.27 5.93
N MET A 549 -20.60 -14.06 5.39
CA MET A 549 -19.76 -12.97 5.92
C MET A 549 -20.17 -12.55 7.32
N ILE A 550 -21.46 -12.38 7.58
CA ILE A 550 -21.97 -12.06 8.93
C ILE A 550 -21.58 -13.14 9.93
N ALA A 551 -21.72 -14.43 9.55
CA ALA A 551 -21.30 -15.54 10.42
C ALA A 551 -19.79 -15.51 10.74
N MET A 552 -18.95 -15.18 9.75
CA MET A 552 -17.51 -15.03 9.95
C MET A 552 -17.17 -13.83 10.85
N ILE A 553 -17.83 -12.68 10.65
CA ILE A 553 -17.67 -11.50 11.49
C ILE A 553 -18.03 -11.81 12.95
N GLN A 554 -19.15 -12.47 13.20
CA GLN A 554 -19.59 -12.85 14.54
C GLN A 554 -18.61 -13.81 15.21
N ALA A 555 -18.03 -14.77 14.47
CA ALA A 555 -16.99 -15.64 15.00
C ALA A 555 -15.72 -14.88 15.40
N SER A 556 -15.31 -13.90 14.58
CA SER A 556 -14.16 -13.03 14.89
C SER A 556 -14.39 -12.19 16.12
N MET A 557 -15.60 -11.66 16.32
CA MET A 557 -15.97 -10.90 17.51
C MET A 557 -15.99 -11.79 18.77
N ALA A 558 -16.58 -12.98 18.66
CA ALA A 558 -16.63 -13.93 19.76
C ALA A 558 -15.22 -14.34 20.21
N LYS A 559 -14.32 -14.63 19.27
CA LYS A 559 -12.92 -14.96 19.57
C LYS A 559 -12.18 -13.79 20.21
N MET A 560 -12.38 -12.56 19.71
CA MET A 560 -11.78 -11.36 20.31
C MET A 560 -12.23 -11.17 21.77
N ALA A 561 -13.51 -11.37 22.06
CA ALA A 561 -14.06 -11.25 23.41
C ALA A 561 -13.55 -12.37 24.34
N GLU A 562 -13.46 -13.62 23.86
CA GLU A 562 -12.90 -14.74 24.60
C GLU A 562 -11.43 -14.52 24.97
N GLU A 563 -10.67 -13.92 24.05
CA GLU A 563 -9.24 -13.72 24.18
C GLU A 563 -8.85 -12.39 24.85
N GLN A 564 -9.79 -11.57 25.34
CA GLN A 564 -9.47 -10.24 25.92
C GLN A 564 -8.44 -10.34 27.03
N ASP A 565 -8.58 -11.30 27.95
CA ASP A 565 -7.68 -11.52 29.11
C ASP A 565 -6.56 -12.53 28.83
N GLU A 566 -6.52 -13.12 27.63
CA GLU A 566 -5.49 -14.09 27.29
C GLU A 566 -4.17 -13.39 26.91
N PRO A 567 -3.01 -13.97 27.23
CA PRO A 567 -1.73 -13.45 26.79
C PRO A 567 -1.66 -13.31 25.26
N VAL A 568 -0.81 -12.41 24.78
CA VAL A 568 -0.56 -12.24 23.36
C VAL A 568 0.01 -13.53 22.75
N ASP A 569 -0.63 -14.05 21.69
CA ASP A 569 -0.06 -15.13 20.89
C ASP A 569 0.96 -14.54 19.90
N ARG A 570 2.25 -14.65 20.21
CA ARG A 570 3.34 -14.16 19.37
C ARG A 570 3.59 -15.00 18.13
N GLY A 571 2.97 -16.18 18.03
CA GLY A 571 3.02 -17.04 16.86
C GLY A 571 2.10 -16.61 15.72
N THR A 572 1.19 -15.66 15.98
CA THR A 572 0.28 -15.13 14.97
C THR A 572 0.99 -14.15 14.03
N TRP A 573 0.83 -14.35 12.72
CA TRP A 573 1.39 -13.47 11.70
C TRP A 573 0.44 -12.34 11.34
N ALA A 574 0.99 -11.15 11.08
CA ALA A 574 0.20 -9.99 10.66
C ALA A 574 -0.27 -10.07 9.19
N MET A 575 0.44 -10.84 8.38
CA MET A 575 0.20 -10.99 6.93
C MET A 575 -0.04 -12.46 6.59
N SER A 576 -0.81 -12.69 5.52
CA SER A 576 -0.95 -14.05 4.96
C SER A 576 0.37 -14.53 4.38
N VAL A 577 0.55 -15.86 4.32
CA VAL A 577 1.80 -16.47 3.83
C VAL A 577 2.05 -16.25 2.34
N TYR A 578 1.05 -15.87 1.56
CA TYR A 578 1.20 -15.52 0.15
C TYR A 578 1.24 -13.99 -0.09
N THR A 579 1.28 -13.17 0.97
CA THR A 579 1.53 -11.73 0.82
C THR A 579 2.95 -11.51 0.32
N VAL A 580 3.09 -10.68 -0.72
CA VAL A 580 4.39 -10.26 -1.25
C VAL A 580 4.83 -9.02 -0.49
N ASN A 581 5.29 -9.24 0.71
CA ASN A 581 5.85 -8.25 1.62
C ASN A 581 6.63 -8.95 2.72
N ALA A 582 7.38 -8.16 3.52
CA ALA A 582 8.03 -8.57 4.76
C ALA A 582 7.73 -7.53 5.84
N TYR A 583 7.99 -7.83 7.09
CA TYR A 583 7.83 -6.84 8.15
C TYR A 583 8.63 -7.18 9.42
N TYR A 584 9.12 -6.14 10.07
CA TYR A 584 9.57 -6.20 11.46
C TYR A 584 8.41 -5.86 12.40
N SER A 585 8.23 -6.64 13.46
CA SER A 585 7.27 -6.38 14.53
C SER A 585 8.01 -5.92 15.79
N PRO A 586 7.97 -4.62 16.15
CA PRO A 586 8.69 -4.12 17.32
C PRO A 586 8.18 -4.70 18.65
N GLN A 587 6.87 -4.92 18.80
CA GLN A 587 6.27 -5.50 20.00
C GLN A 587 6.57 -6.99 20.17
N ASN A 588 6.84 -7.71 19.08
CA ASN A 588 7.25 -9.11 19.11
C ASN A 588 8.77 -9.29 18.99
N ASN A 589 9.50 -8.24 18.66
CA ASN A 589 10.91 -8.27 18.27
C ASN A 589 11.16 -9.40 17.25
N SER A 590 10.39 -9.41 16.17
CA SER A 590 10.43 -10.45 15.13
C SER A 590 10.52 -9.88 13.73
N ILE A 591 11.25 -10.58 12.85
CA ILE A 591 11.26 -10.36 11.41
C ILE A 591 10.48 -11.47 10.72
N ASN A 592 9.67 -11.11 9.73
CA ASN A 592 8.67 -12.01 9.16
C ASN A 592 8.69 -11.94 7.63
N PHE A 593 8.95 -13.07 6.99
CA PHE A 593 9.07 -13.22 5.55
C PHE A 593 8.05 -14.24 5.02
N PRO A 594 6.85 -13.81 4.61
CA PRO A 594 5.87 -14.70 3.99
C PRO A 594 6.44 -15.41 2.75
N ALA A 595 5.96 -16.63 2.47
CA ALA A 595 6.40 -17.40 1.31
C ALA A 595 6.15 -16.67 -0.02
N GLY A 596 5.16 -15.77 -0.06
CA GLY A 596 4.80 -14.99 -1.24
C GLY A 596 5.92 -14.12 -1.79
N ILE A 597 6.75 -13.52 -0.93
CA ILE A 597 7.88 -12.68 -1.39
C ILE A 597 9.11 -13.51 -1.77
N LEU A 598 9.20 -14.76 -1.31
CA LEU A 598 10.36 -15.64 -1.47
C LEU A 598 10.34 -16.38 -2.81
N GLN A 599 10.25 -15.64 -3.92
CA GLN A 599 10.25 -16.17 -5.27
C GLN A 599 10.83 -15.19 -6.29
N ALA A 600 11.16 -15.71 -7.48
CA ALA A 600 11.74 -14.92 -8.55
C ALA A 600 10.82 -13.74 -8.96
N PRO A 601 11.37 -12.57 -9.30
CA PRO A 601 12.81 -12.29 -9.46
C PRO A 601 13.52 -11.76 -8.20
N LEU A 602 12.87 -11.75 -7.03
CA LEU A 602 13.50 -11.29 -5.78
C LEU A 602 14.40 -12.37 -5.16
N TYR A 603 13.95 -13.62 -5.22
CA TYR A 603 14.65 -14.77 -4.69
C TYR A 603 14.53 -15.98 -5.63
N ASP A 604 15.64 -16.66 -5.86
CA ASP A 604 15.67 -17.94 -6.57
C ASP A 604 16.76 -18.82 -5.93
N VAL A 605 16.38 -20.00 -5.45
CA VAL A 605 17.32 -20.98 -4.82
C VAL A 605 18.43 -21.43 -5.77
N GLU A 606 18.24 -21.30 -7.08
CA GLU A 606 19.24 -21.65 -8.12
C GLU A 606 20.08 -20.44 -8.56
N ALA A 607 19.78 -19.21 -8.11
CA ALA A 607 20.53 -18.00 -8.46
C ALA A 607 21.85 -17.89 -7.69
N ASP A 608 22.78 -17.09 -8.20
CA ASP A 608 24.00 -16.78 -7.49
C ASP A 608 23.73 -16.02 -6.17
N HIS A 609 24.56 -16.25 -5.15
CA HIS A 609 24.42 -15.61 -3.84
C HIS A 609 24.34 -14.09 -3.95
N THR A 610 25.20 -13.45 -4.75
CA THR A 610 25.21 -11.99 -4.97
C THR A 610 23.88 -11.49 -5.57
N GLU A 611 23.25 -12.27 -6.46
CA GLU A 611 21.92 -11.91 -7.02
C GLU A 611 20.86 -12.00 -5.94
N ASN A 612 20.78 -13.08 -5.17
CA ASN A 612 19.86 -13.20 -4.05
C ASN A 612 20.13 -12.15 -2.96
N LEU A 613 21.40 -11.81 -2.72
CA LEU A 613 21.80 -10.77 -1.77
C LEU A 613 21.29 -9.38 -2.19
N GLY A 614 21.39 -9.02 -3.48
CA GLY A 614 20.85 -7.78 -4.03
C GLY A 614 19.32 -7.77 -4.20
N GLY A 615 18.69 -8.94 -4.21
CA GLY A 615 17.25 -9.17 -4.26
C GLY A 615 16.63 -9.24 -2.87
N ILE A 616 16.28 -10.46 -2.46
CA ILE A 616 15.65 -10.72 -1.14
C ILE A 616 16.56 -10.32 0.02
N GLY A 617 17.89 -10.41 -0.15
CA GLY A 617 18.85 -10.03 0.88
C GLY A 617 18.75 -8.56 1.26
N TYR A 618 18.47 -7.66 0.30
CA TYR A 618 18.18 -6.27 0.60
C TYR A 618 16.94 -6.15 1.51
N VAL A 619 15.87 -6.87 1.21
CA VAL A 619 14.63 -6.87 2.02
C VAL A 619 14.91 -7.44 3.42
N ILE A 620 15.64 -8.55 3.52
CA ILE A 620 15.99 -9.16 4.82
C ILE A 620 16.78 -8.17 5.69
N ALA A 621 17.81 -7.57 5.14
CA ALA A 621 18.63 -6.59 5.85
C ALA A 621 17.84 -5.34 6.24
N HIS A 622 16.87 -4.93 5.41
CA HIS A 622 15.94 -3.85 5.69
C HIS A 622 15.07 -4.16 6.93
N GLU A 623 14.46 -5.34 7.00
CA GLU A 623 13.65 -5.73 8.15
C GLU A 623 14.47 -5.84 9.45
N ILE A 624 15.72 -6.31 9.38
CA ILE A 624 16.63 -6.31 10.53
C ILE A 624 16.94 -4.88 10.98
N SER A 625 17.13 -3.95 10.04
CA SER A 625 17.37 -2.53 10.35
C SER A 625 16.24 -1.87 11.12
N HIS A 626 14.99 -2.26 10.85
CA HIS A 626 13.83 -1.73 11.57
C HIS A 626 13.87 -1.97 13.08
N ALA A 627 14.63 -2.95 13.55
CA ALA A 627 14.86 -3.10 15.00
C ALA A 627 15.58 -1.89 15.63
N PHE A 628 16.25 -1.09 14.82
CA PHE A 628 17.14 0.01 15.26
C PHE A 628 16.82 1.36 14.59
N ASP A 629 15.78 1.46 13.78
CA ASP A 629 15.30 2.74 13.22
C ASP A 629 14.72 3.67 14.31
N ASN A 630 14.20 4.83 13.94
CA ASN A 630 13.64 5.79 14.90
C ASN A 630 12.43 5.23 15.67
N ASN A 631 11.69 4.29 15.13
CA ASN A 631 10.57 3.61 15.79
C ASN A 631 11.03 2.38 16.57
N GLY A 632 11.72 1.45 15.92
CA GLY A 632 12.16 0.20 16.52
C GLY A 632 13.12 0.40 17.71
N ALA A 633 13.99 1.39 17.64
CA ALA A 633 14.91 1.72 18.72
C ALA A 633 14.23 2.18 20.04
N THR A 634 12.92 2.42 20.00
CA THR A 634 12.13 2.74 21.21
C THR A 634 11.61 1.49 21.93
N PHE A 635 11.91 0.28 21.42
CA PHE A 635 11.50 -1.00 22.01
C PHE A 635 12.70 -1.81 22.46
N ASP A 636 12.55 -2.49 23.58
CA ASP A 636 13.58 -3.41 24.12
C ASP A 636 13.56 -4.80 23.45
N ALA A 637 14.46 -5.67 23.90
CA ALA A 637 14.58 -7.04 23.37
C ALA A 637 13.33 -7.90 23.61
N GLN A 638 12.48 -7.55 24.55
CA GLN A 638 11.22 -8.21 24.87
C GLN A 638 10.02 -7.63 24.11
N GLY A 639 10.21 -6.51 23.39
CA GLY A 639 9.19 -5.81 22.66
C GLY A 639 8.37 -4.81 23.47
N ASN A 640 8.86 -4.43 24.66
CA ASN A 640 8.26 -3.36 25.44
C ASN A 640 8.80 -2.01 25.01
N GLN A 641 7.97 -0.97 25.01
CA GLN A 641 8.41 0.40 24.76
C GLN A 641 9.31 0.85 25.92
N SER A 642 10.58 0.80 25.69
CA SER A 642 11.62 1.06 26.68
C SER A 642 12.81 1.70 25.99
N ASN A 643 13.32 2.78 26.56
CA ASN A 643 14.45 3.49 25.99
C ASN A 643 15.72 2.60 25.99
N LEU A 644 16.14 2.16 24.81
CA LEU A 644 17.40 1.44 24.60
C LEU A 644 18.62 2.30 24.93
N TRP A 645 18.50 3.59 24.75
CA TRP A 645 19.60 4.54 24.66
C TRP A 645 20.01 5.15 26.01
N THR A 646 21.28 5.52 26.15
CA THR A 646 21.63 6.58 27.07
C THR A 646 21.14 7.93 26.50
N GLU A 647 20.94 8.94 27.33
CA GLU A 647 20.49 10.27 26.88
C GLU A 647 21.42 10.87 25.80
N ALA A 648 22.73 10.69 25.96
CA ALA A 648 23.72 11.19 25.00
C ALA A 648 23.72 10.41 23.68
N ASP A 649 23.53 9.09 23.71
CA ASP A 649 23.45 8.28 22.51
C ASP A 649 22.15 8.56 21.74
N TYR A 650 21.04 8.79 22.46
CA TYR A 650 19.76 9.16 21.84
C TYR A 650 19.85 10.52 21.15
N GLU A 651 20.49 11.51 21.78
CA GLU A 651 20.72 12.83 21.14
C GLU A 651 21.60 12.67 19.87
N ALA A 652 22.63 11.82 19.93
CA ALA A 652 23.47 11.55 18.76
C ALA A 652 22.68 10.85 17.64
N PHE A 653 21.86 9.86 17.99
CA PHE A 653 21.00 9.14 17.04
C PHE A 653 19.96 10.06 16.37
N GLN A 654 19.29 10.92 17.16
CA GLN A 654 18.38 11.92 16.61
C GLN A 654 19.09 12.86 15.63
N GLY A 655 20.34 13.25 15.92
CA GLY A 655 21.16 14.03 15.00
C GLY A 655 21.46 13.31 13.70
N LEU A 656 21.65 11.98 13.74
CA LEU A 656 21.82 11.14 12.53
C LEU A 656 20.50 11.02 11.77
N CYS A 657 19.37 10.78 12.45
CA CYS A 657 18.05 10.78 11.82
C CYS A 657 17.77 12.10 11.09
N GLN A 658 18.12 13.24 11.69
CA GLN A 658 17.97 14.54 11.01
C GLN A 658 18.81 14.62 9.74
N GLN A 659 20.03 14.08 9.73
CA GLN A 659 20.85 14.02 8.51
C GLN A 659 20.20 13.14 7.44
N VAL A 660 19.56 12.04 7.82
CA VAL A 660 18.81 11.18 6.87
C VAL A 660 17.58 11.95 6.32
N ILE A 661 16.83 12.65 7.18
CA ILE A 661 15.73 13.50 6.74
C ILE A 661 16.24 14.50 5.70
N ASP A 662 17.28 15.29 6.04
CA ASP A 662 17.83 16.31 5.14
C ASP A 662 18.39 15.70 3.83
N PHE A 663 18.85 14.46 3.87
CA PHE A 663 19.39 13.74 2.71
C PHE A 663 18.30 13.37 1.70
N TYR A 664 17.08 13.06 2.15
CA TYR A 664 15.98 12.65 1.28
C TYR A 664 14.95 13.76 1.02
N ASP A 665 14.81 14.73 1.94
CA ASP A 665 13.75 15.75 1.85
C ASP A 665 13.88 16.62 0.61
N GLY A 666 12.78 16.77 -0.11
CA GLY A 666 12.74 17.58 -1.34
C GLY A 666 13.45 16.96 -2.54
N VAL A 667 13.99 15.72 -2.44
CA VAL A 667 14.63 15.04 -3.59
C VAL A 667 13.54 14.55 -4.55
N GLU A 668 13.58 15.02 -5.78
CA GLU A 668 12.62 14.64 -6.81
C GLU A 668 12.87 13.20 -7.32
N ALA A 669 11.86 12.36 -7.17
CA ALA A 669 11.83 11.03 -7.77
C ALA A 669 11.27 11.07 -9.20
N ALA A 670 10.31 11.95 -9.43
CA ALA A 670 9.73 12.30 -10.72
C ALA A 670 9.38 13.80 -10.70
N PRO A 671 9.20 14.46 -11.83
CA PRO A 671 8.84 15.87 -11.87
C PRO A 671 7.60 16.17 -11.02
N GLY A 672 7.74 17.10 -10.07
CA GLY A 672 6.69 17.48 -9.14
C GLY A 672 6.41 16.48 -8.01
N ILE A 673 7.10 15.34 -7.98
CA ILE A 673 6.99 14.33 -6.92
C ILE A 673 8.29 14.29 -6.13
N ALA A 674 8.31 15.03 -5.04
CA ALA A 674 9.45 15.08 -4.11
C ALA A 674 9.23 14.16 -2.92
N CYS A 675 10.31 13.60 -2.38
CA CYS A 675 10.29 12.81 -1.17
C CYS A 675 10.03 13.70 0.05
N ASN A 676 9.17 13.27 0.96
CA ASN A 676 9.01 13.84 2.29
C ASN A 676 9.94 13.08 3.25
N GLY A 677 11.13 13.65 3.51
CA GLY A 677 12.15 13.00 4.32
C GLY A 677 11.70 12.73 5.77
N THR A 678 10.76 13.53 6.30
CA THR A 678 10.20 13.32 7.65
C THR A 678 9.23 12.15 7.69
N LEU A 679 8.34 12.05 6.71
CA LEU A 679 7.40 10.92 6.60
C LEU A 679 8.14 9.60 6.39
N THR A 680 9.20 9.62 5.60
CA THR A 680 9.91 8.41 5.15
C THR A 680 11.15 8.06 5.98
N ILE A 681 11.35 8.68 7.16
CA ILE A 681 12.59 8.53 7.93
C ILE A 681 12.86 7.08 8.35
N SER A 682 11.88 6.35 8.84
CA SER A 682 12.02 4.97 9.30
C SER A 682 12.51 4.07 8.18
N GLU A 683 11.87 4.15 7.04
CA GLU A 683 12.17 3.38 5.84
C GLU A 683 13.53 3.76 5.23
N ASN A 684 13.86 5.05 5.22
CA ASN A 684 15.16 5.51 4.71
C ASN A 684 16.34 5.06 5.58
N VAL A 685 16.14 5.02 6.91
CA VAL A 685 17.13 4.46 7.85
C VAL A 685 17.31 2.97 7.60
N ALA A 686 16.21 2.24 7.38
CA ALA A 686 16.26 0.81 7.11
C ALA A 686 16.94 0.52 5.76
N ASP A 687 16.64 1.26 4.70
CA ASP A 687 17.31 1.14 3.39
C ASP A 687 18.83 1.42 3.44
N LEU A 688 19.23 2.47 4.17
CA LEU A 688 20.67 2.77 4.37
C LEU A 688 21.39 1.65 5.11
N GLY A 689 20.77 1.12 6.18
CA GLY A 689 21.30 0.00 6.95
C GLY A 689 21.40 -1.28 6.12
N ALA A 690 20.34 -1.58 5.35
CA ALA A 690 20.29 -2.74 4.47
C ALA A 690 21.42 -2.75 3.44
N LEU A 691 21.55 -1.67 2.68
CA LEU A 691 22.61 -1.57 1.66
C LEU A 691 24.01 -1.63 2.25
N ALA A 692 24.22 -1.02 3.42
CA ALA A 692 25.50 -1.11 4.11
C ALA A 692 25.80 -2.54 4.60
N CYS A 693 24.79 -3.29 5.04
CA CYS A 693 24.93 -4.68 5.46
C CYS A 693 25.28 -5.59 4.27
N ILE A 694 24.49 -5.58 3.20
CA ILE A 694 24.74 -6.46 2.04
C ILE A 694 26.03 -6.10 1.32
N THR A 695 26.44 -4.83 1.31
CA THR A 695 27.74 -4.39 0.79
C THR A 695 28.89 -4.99 1.60
N GLN A 696 28.76 -5.04 2.93
CA GLN A 696 29.79 -5.66 3.79
C GLN A 696 29.86 -7.17 3.59
N ILE A 697 28.73 -7.87 3.40
CA ILE A 697 28.69 -9.31 3.10
C ILE A 697 29.42 -9.57 1.79
N GLU A 698 29.03 -8.88 0.73
CA GLU A 698 29.68 -9.02 -0.59
C GLU A 698 31.17 -8.74 -0.52
N GLY A 699 31.61 -7.79 0.31
CA GLY A 699 33.01 -7.47 0.53
C GLY A 699 33.83 -8.55 1.22
N GLN A 700 33.20 -9.59 1.79
CA GLN A 700 33.85 -10.73 2.40
C GLN A 700 34.14 -11.85 1.39
N GLU A 701 33.56 -11.78 0.20
CA GLU A 701 33.84 -12.72 -0.89
C GLU A 701 35.28 -12.62 -1.41
N GLU A 702 35.83 -13.72 -1.93
CA GLU A 702 37.18 -13.71 -2.52
C GLU A 702 37.28 -12.74 -3.72
N THR A 703 36.22 -12.56 -4.44
CA THR A 703 36.09 -11.65 -5.60
C THR A 703 34.74 -10.95 -5.58
N PRO A 704 34.61 -9.84 -4.81
CA PRO A 704 33.35 -9.11 -4.70
C PRO A 704 32.83 -8.62 -6.06
N ASP A 705 31.56 -8.84 -6.33
CA ASP A 705 30.84 -8.32 -7.51
C ASP A 705 29.79 -7.26 -7.14
N TYR A 706 30.29 -6.14 -6.65
CA TYR A 706 29.43 -4.99 -6.31
C TYR A 706 28.59 -4.49 -7.50
N GLN A 707 29.01 -4.73 -8.74
CA GLN A 707 28.23 -4.30 -9.89
C GLN A 707 26.94 -5.13 -10.04
N THR A 708 27.02 -6.43 -9.87
CA THR A 708 25.85 -7.31 -9.85
C THR A 708 24.97 -6.99 -8.65
N LEU A 709 25.54 -6.88 -7.44
CA LEU A 709 24.81 -6.55 -6.21
C LEU A 709 23.94 -5.30 -6.38
N TYR A 710 24.55 -4.16 -6.72
CA TYR A 710 23.84 -2.88 -6.78
C TYR A 710 22.86 -2.80 -7.98
N ARG A 711 23.18 -3.45 -9.10
CA ARG A 711 22.21 -3.53 -10.22
C ARG A 711 21.00 -4.36 -9.86
N THR A 712 21.16 -5.46 -9.12
CA THR A 712 20.06 -6.28 -8.65
C THR A 712 19.23 -5.51 -7.63
N ALA A 713 19.86 -4.83 -6.66
CA ALA A 713 19.17 -3.96 -5.72
C ALA A 713 18.32 -2.89 -6.41
N ALA A 714 18.86 -2.20 -7.41
CA ALA A 714 18.10 -1.21 -8.18
C ALA A 714 16.96 -1.81 -9.02
N ARG A 715 17.08 -3.09 -9.47
CA ARG A 715 16.00 -3.80 -10.16
C ARG A 715 14.92 -4.27 -9.23
N SER A 716 15.26 -4.64 -8.00
CA SER A 716 14.28 -5.07 -6.98
C SER A 716 13.28 -3.98 -6.64
N TRP A 717 13.70 -2.72 -6.71
CA TRP A 717 12.85 -1.55 -6.47
C TRP A 717 12.37 -0.86 -7.76
N ARG A 718 12.48 -1.49 -8.94
CA ARG A 718 11.94 -0.87 -10.15
C ARG A 718 10.42 -0.82 -10.09
N GLY A 719 9.87 0.35 -10.40
CA GLY A 719 8.43 0.58 -10.39
C GLY A 719 8.03 1.77 -11.26
N THR A 720 6.77 1.78 -11.64
CA THR A 720 6.08 2.91 -12.25
C THR A 720 4.62 2.89 -11.83
N ALA A 721 4.01 4.06 -11.70
CA ALA A 721 2.63 4.22 -11.27
C ALA A 721 1.93 5.32 -12.06
N SER A 722 0.59 5.36 -12.02
CA SER A 722 -0.19 6.49 -12.51
C SER A 722 0.24 7.77 -11.79
N ARG A 723 -0.06 8.93 -12.37
CA ARG A 723 0.25 10.20 -11.74
C ARG A 723 -0.52 10.36 -10.43
N GLU A 724 -1.78 10.01 -10.44
CA GLU A 724 -2.69 10.06 -9.30
C GLU A 724 -2.15 9.22 -8.14
N THR A 725 -1.77 7.98 -8.41
CA THR A 725 -1.16 7.09 -7.41
C THR A 725 0.16 7.65 -6.88
N ARG A 726 1.06 8.17 -7.73
CA ARG A 726 2.30 8.78 -7.26
C ARG A 726 2.06 10.00 -6.37
N SER A 727 1.11 10.85 -6.76
CA SER A 727 0.74 12.02 -5.94
C SER A 727 0.19 11.60 -4.59
N TYR A 728 -0.67 10.58 -4.56
CA TYR A 728 -1.19 10.02 -3.31
C TYR A 728 -0.07 9.44 -2.44
N LEU A 729 0.76 8.56 -2.99
CA LEU A 729 1.85 7.91 -2.25
C LEU A 729 2.85 8.94 -1.68
N SER A 730 3.14 10.01 -2.40
CA SER A 730 4.05 11.05 -1.90
C SER A 730 3.57 11.78 -0.64
N THR A 731 2.29 11.67 -0.29
CA THR A 731 1.67 12.30 0.89
C THR A 731 1.29 11.33 2.00
N ALA A 732 1.19 10.04 1.70
CA ALA A 732 0.63 9.04 2.60
C ALA A 732 1.56 7.83 2.85
N ASP A 733 2.45 7.50 1.92
CA ASP A 733 3.35 6.35 2.04
C ASP A 733 4.59 6.71 2.86
N VAL A 734 4.89 5.85 3.83
CA VAL A 734 6.10 5.96 4.67
C VAL A 734 7.37 5.56 3.93
N HIS A 735 7.26 4.97 2.72
CA HIS A 735 8.41 4.62 1.89
C HIS A 735 8.79 5.76 0.95
N ALA A 736 10.09 5.94 0.75
CA ALA A 736 10.57 6.79 -0.33
C ALA A 736 10.15 6.21 -1.70
N PRO A 737 9.92 7.06 -2.71
CA PRO A 737 9.62 6.57 -4.07
C PRO A 737 10.65 5.57 -4.58
N ASP A 738 10.22 4.57 -5.36
CA ASP A 738 11.03 3.45 -5.88
C ASP A 738 12.39 3.87 -6.45
N LYS A 739 12.42 4.96 -7.21
CA LYS A 739 13.66 5.53 -7.75
C LYS A 739 14.68 5.84 -6.66
N LEU A 740 14.23 6.37 -5.53
CA LEU A 740 15.11 6.77 -4.43
C LEU A 740 15.53 5.55 -3.60
N ARG A 741 14.65 4.59 -3.36
CA ARG A 741 15.01 3.30 -2.74
C ARG A 741 16.07 2.57 -3.56
N GLY A 742 15.93 2.55 -4.89
CA GLY A 742 16.88 1.89 -5.81
C GLY A 742 18.17 2.66 -6.12
N SER A 743 18.35 3.90 -5.64
CA SER A 743 19.52 4.70 -6.01
C SER A 743 20.05 5.65 -4.95
N ARG A 744 19.20 6.28 -4.13
CA ARG A 744 19.63 7.37 -3.24
C ARG A 744 20.59 6.90 -2.15
N ALA A 745 20.27 5.79 -1.48
CA ALA A 745 21.13 5.22 -0.43
C ALA A 745 22.48 4.75 -0.97
N LEU A 746 22.59 4.34 -2.25
CA LEU A 746 23.86 3.97 -2.90
C LEU A 746 24.86 5.11 -2.92
N GLN A 747 24.41 6.36 -2.97
CA GLN A 747 25.27 7.55 -2.97
C GLN A 747 26.06 7.72 -1.65
N SER A 748 25.76 6.93 -0.61
CA SER A 748 26.46 6.94 0.67
C SER A 748 27.57 5.86 0.77
N LEU A 749 27.71 4.97 -0.22
CA LEU A 749 28.63 3.82 -0.18
C LEU A 749 29.88 4.05 -1.05
N ASP A 750 31.07 4.00 -0.45
CA ASP A 750 32.34 4.16 -1.18
C ASP A 750 32.52 3.08 -2.25
N GLU A 751 32.10 1.85 -1.98
CA GLU A 751 32.17 0.70 -2.90
C GLU A 751 31.34 0.92 -4.17
N PHE A 752 30.22 1.67 -4.07
CA PHE A 752 29.43 2.06 -5.24
C PHE A 752 30.22 3.01 -6.17
N TYR A 753 30.95 3.98 -5.59
CA TYR A 753 31.79 4.90 -6.37
C TYR A 753 32.93 4.15 -7.06
N GLU A 754 33.54 3.18 -6.39
CA GLU A 754 34.61 2.37 -6.95
C GLU A 754 34.11 1.43 -8.05
N ALA A 755 32.98 0.74 -7.81
CA ALA A 755 32.40 -0.22 -8.73
C ALA A 755 32.03 0.38 -10.09
N PHE A 756 31.54 1.63 -10.09
CA PHE A 756 31.03 2.32 -11.28
C PHE A 756 31.90 3.51 -11.73
N ASP A 757 33.06 3.73 -11.11
CA ASP A 757 33.97 4.86 -11.42
C ASP A 757 33.22 6.21 -11.40
N ILE A 758 32.40 6.45 -10.35
CA ILE A 758 31.66 7.71 -10.17
C ILE A 758 32.64 8.81 -9.73
N GLN A 759 32.62 9.95 -10.43
CA GLN A 759 33.58 11.04 -10.24
C GLN A 759 32.87 12.38 -9.97
N PRO A 760 33.53 13.36 -9.37
CA PRO A 760 32.98 14.71 -9.24
C PRO A 760 32.51 15.27 -10.59
N GLY A 761 31.22 15.64 -10.63
CA GLY A 761 30.52 16.15 -11.82
C GLY A 761 29.56 15.15 -12.46
N ASP A 762 29.59 13.88 -12.05
CA ASP A 762 28.56 12.89 -12.39
C ASP A 762 27.30 13.14 -11.53
N GLY A 763 26.12 12.88 -12.04
CA GLY A 763 24.84 13.14 -11.31
C GLY A 763 24.68 12.29 -10.04
N MET A 764 25.25 11.09 -10.02
CA MET A 764 25.27 10.22 -8.83
C MET A 764 26.35 10.59 -7.80
N TYR A 765 27.22 11.60 -8.10
CA TYR A 765 28.28 11.97 -7.18
C TYR A 765 27.76 12.87 -6.05
N LEU A 766 28.14 12.52 -4.83
CA LEU A 766 28.01 13.38 -3.63
C LEU A 766 29.41 13.55 -2.99
N ASP A 767 29.67 14.74 -2.50
CA ASP A 767 30.88 14.96 -1.70
C ASP A 767 30.86 14.05 -0.46
N PRO A 768 32.01 13.51 -0.03
CA PRO A 768 32.03 12.62 1.15
C PRO A 768 31.46 13.24 2.43
N ALA A 769 31.44 14.58 2.53
CA ALA A 769 30.86 15.28 3.66
C ALA A 769 29.31 15.29 3.65
N ASP A 770 28.69 15.04 2.49
CA ASP A 770 27.25 15.06 2.29
C ASP A 770 26.65 13.63 2.27
N ARG A 771 27.50 12.61 2.42
CA ARG A 771 27.09 11.20 2.50
C ARG A 771 26.64 10.86 3.92
N VAL A 772 25.56 10.11 4.04
CA VAL A 772 24.99 9.76 5.34
C VAL A 772 25.34 8.31 5.68
N GLN A 773 25.86 8.11 6.88
CA GLN A 773 26.09 6.78 7.46
C GLN A 773 25.47 6.74 8.85
N ILE A 774 24.55 5.83 9.07
CA ILE A 774 23.86 5.71 10.36
C ILE A 774 24.29 4.45 11.12
N TRP A 775 24.50 3.36 10.41
CA TRP A 775 24.92 2.06 10.96
C TRP A 775 26.28 1.60 10.43
#